data_b82341e9e5147aeefacf845df66c0e0f
#
_entry.id   b82341e9e5147aeefacf845df66c0e0f
#
_cell.length_a   1.000
_cell.length_b   1.000
_cell.length_c   1.000
_cell.angle_alpha   90.00
_cell.angle_beta   90.00
_cell.angle_gamma   90.00
#
_symmetry.space_group_name_H-M   'P 1'
#
loop_
_entity.id
_entity.type
_entity.pdbx_description
1 polymer ?
#
loop_
_entity_poly.entity_id
_entity_poly.type
_entity_poly.pdbx_seq_one_letter_code
_entity_poly.pdbx_strand_id
1 'polypeptide(L)'
;MKGGTTYGFAPMDFIQRPILWFNAITTYRATATAAPNFAYDYCLRAGRLSKEGLAACDLSSLRVLMCAAEPVKPDTYTRFLEAFQPYGLKSESFYVAFGLAENTLAVSLGGRNIVSVNKRALALGKARLTTEVSEIGAATQIVSCGTPLPGLDVKIVDPEGHFVLKPEHTGEIWVAGSGKCQGYWNNPELTLKQFRARLVDDTPYDDGYLRTGDIGFIHDGELYVCGRIKDMIILRGQNYYPQDIENVVEKSSNLLRHNCVVAFQIQEDSEPALAIVAEVKNPKALPEARKIAAAVRNYLNVEVAVISLIAPRAIPRTSSGKIMRHKTKQMWLEDQFTVLSDFSREKDAGNCASISDINSTFAELKARYNLTGQESYNLVEAGLDSLDLVVFMHELKELLKDKGAEMLARQVDIGVIQRVSVAELFELAEQLESAPEEALDHLRHSLAAFREEQCAAEKQMMSDDRKLIFEPPVPAPMPEMPKKTPVLKQVLLTGGTGFIGPFLIKSLLEQTRAKIYVLVRSSDENLGKQRLRAAMASMGPCGKALMEMFEARVIPVSGDLGQPKLGLPQDVWDFLASEIDAVFHNGATVNYLLNYDLMRDANVLGTNEVLRLAFAGRPKEFNYVSTTFVFGWAVKSVLYETDLNENMELLDFGYSQSKWVAEQVVVDARSRGLTARIFRPALVSPSVTGGGNNFDIAVRLVAFMVNHGIGVDTLNQVSFVPADIVANNIVAISTTPGTANKTYHVVRDDYSNMMDITGLITKATGRQFERFSLPDFVPELIRRCRKEDILFPLLDFLVGSVDNISAMEFKRYDSSSYQMARDASAWGKPDPSLEDTVNGILKFMYRKGIISVAAREAKTKAVSPLFKRELNI
;
A
#
# COMPACT_ATOMS: atom_id res chain seq x y z
N MET A 1 -6.57 -38.74 -33.85
CA MET A 1 -5.21 -38.66 -34.44
C MET A 1 -5.35 -38.79 -35.95
N LYS A 2 -4.71 -37.90 -36.72
CA LYS A 2 -4.86 -37.89 -38.19
C LYS A 2 -3.65 -38.53 -38.88
N GLY A 3 -3.17 -39.71 -38.41
CA GLY A 3 -2.14 -40.49 -39.09
C GLY A 3 -0.69 -40.03 -38.94
N GLY A 4 -0.36 -39.30 -37.87
CA GLY A 4 1.02 -38.89 -37.62
C GLY A 4 1.80 -39.95 -36.84
N THR A 5 3.13 -39.99 -37.03
CA THR A 5 4.05 -40.81 -36.21
C THR A 5 4.57 -39.96 -35.04
N THR A 6 4.57 -40.53 -33.82
CA THR A 6 5.11 -39.93 -32.63
C THR A 6 6.40 -40.62 -32.23
N TYR A 7 7.46 -39.84 -32.00
CA TYR A 7 8.72 -40.32 -31.46
C TYR A 7 8.86 -39.79 -30.02
N GLY A 8 9.17 -40.66 -29.08
CA GLY A 8 9.28 -40.34 -27.68
C GLY A 8 10.56 -40.86 -27.05
N PHE A 9 11.04 -40.15 -26.05
CA PHE A 9 12.11 -40.57 -25.15
C PHE A 9 11.79 -40.19 -23.71
N ALA A 10 12.45 -40.83 -22.76
CA ALA A 10 12.16 -40.55 -21.37
C ALA A 10 12.66 -39.16 -20.94
N PRO A 11 11.97 -38.45 -20.00
CA PRO A 11 12.45 -37.17 -19.50
C PRO A 11 13.89 -37.21 -18.95
N MET A 12 14.29 -38.32 -18.36
CA MET A 12 15.65 -38.49 -17.84
C MET A 12 16.71 -38.52 -18.95
N ASP A 13 16.38 -39.08 -20.13
CA ASP A 13 17.29 -39.08 -21.29
C ASP A 13 17.53 -37.63 -21.79
N PHE A 14 16.49 -36.79 -21.78
CA PHE A 14 16.61 -35.38 -22.09
C PHE A 14 17.50 -34.65 -21.06
N ILE A 15 17.28 -34.88 -19.74
CA ILE A 15 18.06 -34.20 -18.70
C ILE A 15 19.54 -34.59 -18.78
N GLN A 16 19.84 -35.84 -19.07
CA GLN A 16 21.21 -36.32 -19.23
C GLN A 16 21.87 -35.81 -20.52
N ARG A 17 21.15 -35.81 -21.60
CA ARG A 17 21.63 -35.47 -22.95
C ARG A 17 20.62 -34.67 -23.74
N PRO A 18 20.47 -33.36 -23.48
CA PRO A 18 19.45 -32.53 -24.13
C PRO A 18 19.60 -32.44 -25.64
N ILE A 19 20.78 -32.74 -26.19
CA ILE A 19 21.00 -32.82 -27.64
C ILE A 19 20.14 -33.90 -28.33
N LEU A 20 19.66 -34.89 -27.61
CA LEU A 20 18.77 -35.92 -28.14
C LEU A 20 17.48 -35.36 -28.71
N TRP A 21 16.99 -34.30 -28.11
CA TRP A 21 15.77 -33.63 -28.59
C TRP A 21 15.98 -33.06 -30.00
N PHE A 22 17.07 -32.35 -30.23
CA PHE A 22 17.40 -31.74 -31.51
C PHE A 22 17.79 -32.79 -32.54
N ASN A 23 18.50 -33.83 -32.15
CA ASN A 23 18.84 -34.97 -32.99
C ASN A 23 17.57 -35.69 -33.46
N ALA A 24 16.60 -35.92 -32.60
CA ALA A 24 15.34 -36.54 -32.98
C ALA A 24 14.54 -35.67 -33.97
N ILE A 25 14.50 -34.35 -33.73
CA ILE A 25 13.87 -33.43 -34.71
C ILE A 25 14.54 -33.50 -36.05
N THR A 26 15.85 -33.48 -36.11
CA THR A 26 16.65 -33.55 -37.34
C THR A 26 16.46 -34.87 -38.04
N THR A 27 16.67 -36.01 -37.36
CA THR A 27 16.66 -37.36 -37.91
C THR A 27 15.29 -37.74 -38.46
N TYR A 28 14.24 -37.44 -37.72
CA TYR A 28 12.86 -37.82 -38.10
C TYR A 28 12.13 -36.69 -38.79
N ARG A 29 12.78 -35.53 -39.04
CA ARG A 29 12.16 -34.35 -39.64
C ARG A 29 10.86 -34.00 -38.94
N ALA A 30 10.89 -34.01 -37.64
CA ALA A 30 9.72 -33.76 -36.79
C ALA A 30 9.12 -32.37 -37.09
N THR A 31 7.77 -32.36 -37.27
CA THR A 31 7.07 -31.12 -37.60
C THR A 31 6.45 -30.44 -36.40
N ALA A 32 6.31 -31.14 -35.25
CA ALA A 32 5.70 -30.63 -34.01
C ALA A 32 6.40 -31.23 -32.80
N THR A 33 6.63 -30.37 -31.83
CA THR A 33 7.09 -30.77 -30.48
C THR A 33 6.62 -29.77 -29.44
N ALA A 34 6.57 -30.19 -28.17
CA ALA A 34 6.17 -29.33 -27.06
C ALA A 34 7.02 -29.62 -25.84
N ALA A 35 7.32 -28.59 -25.09
CA ALA A 35 8.03 -28.68 -23.82
C ALA A 35 7.61 -27.55 -22.85
N PRO A 36 7.79 -27.70 -21.55
CA PRO A 36 7.65 -26.60 -20.60
C PRO A 36 8.86 -25.68 -20.65
N ASN A 37 8.71 -24.45 -20.13
CA ASN A 37 9.72 -23.40 -20.18
C ASN A 37 11.09 -23.82 -19.66
N PHE A 38 11.11 -24.66 -18.60
CA PHE A 38 12.40 -25.14 -18.04
C PHE A 38 13.24 -25.92 -19.06
N ALA A 39 12.63 -26.62 -19.99
CA ALA A 39 13.37 -27.43 -20.98
C ALA A 39 14.13 -26.52 -21.99
N TYR A 40 13.48 -25.44 -22.39
CA TYR A 40 14.09 -24.40 -23.25
C TYR A 40 15.25 -23.71 -22.51
N ASP A 41 15.00 -23.28 -21.26
CA ASP A 41 16.04 -22.68 -20.42
C ASP A 41 17.21 -23.65 -20.14
N TYR A 42 16.91 -24.93 -19.96
CA TYR A 42 17.94 -25.96 -19.73
C TYR A 42 18.88 -26.12 -20.92
N CYS A 43 18.35 -26.02 -22.15
CA CYS A 43 19.15 -26.07 -23.37
C CYS A 43 20.05 -24.84 -23.53
N LEU A 44 19.66 -23.69 -22.97
CA LEU A 44 20.45 -22.46 -23.03
C LEU A 44 21.63 -22.40 -22.04
N ARG A 45 21.70 -23.33 -21.09
CA ARG A 45 22.74 -23.33 -20.06
C ARG A 45 24.09 -23.74 -20.64
N ALA A 46 25.13 -23.03 -20.23
CA ALA A 46 26.50 -23.29 -20.65
C ALA A 46 26.90 -24.77 -20.37
N GLY A 47 27.52 -25.40 -21.37
CA GLY A 47 28.00 -26.77 -21.30
C GLY A 47 26.95 -27.87 -21.44
N ARG A 48 25.66 -27.52 -21.66
CA ARG A 48 24.62 -28.53 -21.90
C ARG A 48 24.53 -29.01 -23.33
N LEU A 49 24.82 -28.10 -24.28
CA LEU A 49 24.87 -28.39 -25.70
C LEU A 49 26.27 -28.01 -26.25
N SER A 50 26.92 -28.93 -26.94
CA SER A 50 28.17 -28.62 -27.61
C SER A 50 27.91 -27.95 -28.96
N LYS A 51 28.83 -27.09 -29.40
CA LYS A 51 28.73 -26.42 -30.70
C LYS A 51 28.77 -27.44 -31.85
N GLU A 52 29.60 -28.47 -31.70
CA GLU A 52 29.77 -29.56 -32.69
C GLU A 52 28.46 -30.38 -32.82
N GLY A 53 27.79 -30.66 -31.67
CA GLY A 53 26.50 -31.35 -31.65
C GLY A 53 25.41 -30.54 -32.30
N LEU A 54 25.37 -29.25 -32.06
CA LEU A 54 24.39 -28.36 -32.68
C LEU A 54 24.63 -28.12 -34.16
N ALA A 55 25.87 -28.10 -34.60
CA ALA A 55 26.21 -27.92 -36.04
C ALA A 55 25.64 -29.02 -36.97
N ALA A 56 25.33 -30.18 -36.41
CA ALA A 56 24.71 -31.30 -37.16
C ALA A 56 23.17 -31.24 -37.12
N CYS A 57 22.55 -30.27 -36.41
CA CYS A 57 21.12 -30.17 -36.23
C CYS A 57 20.46 -29.29 -37.31
N ASP A 58 19.30 -29.73 -37.80
CA ASP A 58 18.42 -29.01 -38.72
C ASP A 58 17.00 -28.97 -38.14
N LEU A 59 16.57 -27.77 -37.71
CA LEU A 59 15.26 -27.51 -37.08
C LEU A 59 14.24 -26.96 -38.08
N SER A 60 14.62 -26.87 -39.37
CA SER A 60 13.77 -26.24 -40.42
C SER A 60 12.47 -26.98 -40.71
N SER A 61 12.38 -28.25 -40.32
CA SER A 61 11.17 -29.05 -40.41
C SER A 61 10.07 -28.68 -39.42
N LEU A 62 10.43 -27.99 -38.32
CA LEU A 62 9.47 -27.61 -37.29
C LEU A 62 8.47 -26.59 -37.78
N ARG A 63 7.19 -26.89 -37.63
CA ARG A 63 6.05 -25.95 -37.80
C ARG A 63 5.44 -25.56 -36.46
N VAL A 64 5.58 -26.44 -35.47
CA VAL A 64 5.05 -26.28 -34.14
C VAL A 64 6.12 -26.60 -33.12
N LEU A 65 6.63 -25.59 -32.47
CA LEU A 65 7.45 -25.68 -31.25
C LEU A 65 6.69 -24.96 -30.12
N MET A 66 6.02 -25.71 -29.26
CA MET A 66 5.09 -25.15 -28.29
C MET A 66 5.70 -25.11 -26.89
N CYS A 67 5.67 -23.94 -26.27
CA CYS A 67 6.00 -23.78 -24.85
C CYS A 67 4.69 -23.63 -24.04
N ALA A 68 4.48 -24.52 -23.08
CA ALA A 68 3.25 -24.53 -22.28
C ALA A 68 3.44 -25.15 -20.91
N ALA A 69 2.36 -25.21 -20.15
CA ALA A 69 2.22 -25.94 -18.90
C ALA A 69 2.87 -25.29 -17.67
N GLU A 70 3.62 -24.22 -17.81
CA GLU A 70 4.16 -23.37 -16.71
C GLU A 70 4.33 -21.94 -17.22
N PRO A 71 4.47 -20.93 -16.33
CA PRO A 71 4.72 -19.55 -16.76
C PRO A 71 5.96 -19.45 -17.64
N VAL A 72 5.84 -18.78 -18.77
CA VAL A 72 6.92 -18.63 -19.75
C VAL A 72 7.68 -17.35 -19.45
N LYS A 73 8.98 -17.48 -19.20
CA LYS A 73 9.88 -16.32 -18.97
C LYS A 73 10.19 -15.66 -20.32
N PRO A 74 9.96 -14.35 -20.48
CA PRO A 74 10.26 -13.62 -21.72
C PRO A 74 11.73 -13.79 -22.17
N ASP A 75 12.67 -13.71 -21.22
CA ASP A 75 14.10 -13.91 -21.49
C ASP A 75 14.39 -15.30 -22.06
N THR A 76 13.79 -16.36 -21.52
CA THR A 76 13.97 -17.72 -22.05
C THR A 76 13.42 -17.83 -23.47
N TYR A 77 12.24 -17.24 -23.74
CA TYR A 77 11.62 -17.26 -25.06
C TYR A 77 12.49 -16.54 -26.11
N THR A 78 12.94 -15.34 -25.83
CA THR A 78 13.76 -14.52 -26.74
C THR A 78 15.12 -15.16 -27.00
N ARG A 79 15.85 -15.53 -25.95
CA ARG A 79 17.17 -16.14 -26.05
C ARG A 79 17.15 -17.49 -26.77
N PHE A 80 16.09 -18.28 -26.60
CA PHE A 80 15.98 -19.56 -27.29
C PHE A 80 15.81 -19.36 -28.80
N LEU A 81 14.97 -18.42 -29.22
CA LEU A 81 14.82 -18.06 -30.64
C LEU A 81 16.15 -17.62 -31.24
N GLU A 82 16.84 -16.67 -30.58
CA GLU A 82 18.13 -16.17 -31.06
C GLU A 82 19.20 -17.28 -31.17
N ALA A 83 19.27 -18.16 -30.15
CA ALA A 83 20.25 -19.23 -30.13
C ALA A 83 20.05 -20.33 -31.17
N PHE A 84 18.77 -20.60 -31.55
CA PHE A 84 18.45 -21.71 -32.44
C PHE A 84 18.01 -21.29 -33.85
N GLN A 85 17.82 -20.02 -34.13
CA GLN A 85 17.59 -19.49 -35.49
C GLN A 85 18.70 -19.89 -36.49
N PRO A 86 20.01 -19.88 -36.14
CA PRO A 86 21.08 -20.33 -37.03
C PRO A 86 20.97 -21.80 -37.45
N TYR A 87 20.23 -22.61 -36.67
CA TYR A 87 19.99 -24.04 -36.95
C TYR A 87 18.66 -24.31 -37.63
N GLY A 88 18.07 -23.28 -38.27
CA GLY A 88 16.85 -23.38 -39.05
C GLY A 88 15.53 -23.26 -38.29
N LEU A 89 15.55 -22.92 -36.99
CA LEU A 89 14.34 -22.61 -36.25
C LEU A 89 13.71 -21.33 -36.80
N LYS A 90 12.45 -21.38 -37.19
CA LYS A 90 11.68 -20.23 -37.61
C LYS A 90 10.93 -19.61 -36.45
N SER A 91 10.91 -18.30 -36.35
CA SER A 91 10.24 -17.57 -35.26
C SER A 91 8.74 -17.88 -35.21
N GLU A 92 8.09 -18.01 -36.36
CA GLU A 92 6.68 -18.33 -36.46
C GLU A 92 6.32 -19.75 -35.99
N SER A 93 7.31 -20.64 -35.87
CA SER A 93 7.12 -22.00 -35.37
C SER A 93 7.08 -22.08 -33.84
N PHE A 94 7.68 -21.11 -33.16
CA PHE A 94 7.77 -21.10 -31.70
C PHE A 94 6.68 -20.22 -31.12
N TYR A 95 5.80 -20.81 -30.33
CA TYR A 95 4.72 -20.09 -29.68
C TYR A 95 4.34 -20.67 -28.30
N VAL A 96 3.67 -19.83 -27.53
CA VAL A 96 3.20 -20.15 -26.18
C VAL A 96 1.72 -20.54 -26.21
N ALA A 97 1.34 -21.42 -25.31
CA ALA A 97 -0.02 -21.88 -25.13
C ALA A 97 -0.41 -21.95 -23.65
N PHE A 98 -1.69 -21.73 -23.36
CA PHE A 98 -2.27 -21.96 -22.05
C PHE A 98 -3.28 -23.10 -22.11
N GLY A 99 -3.27 -23.94 -21.07
CA GLY A 99 -4.22 -25.03 -20.95
C GLY A 99 -4.09 -25.80 -19.62
N LEU A 100 -5.10 -26.59 -19.33
CA LEU A 100 -5.23 -27.38 -18.11
C LEU A 100 -6.02 -28.67 -18.38
N ALA A 101 -5.78 -29.66 -17.54
CA ALA A 101 -6.43 -30.99 -17.68
C ALA A 101 -7.96 -30.89 -17.56
N GLU A 102 -8.46 -29.97 -16.75
CA GLU A 102 -9.87 -29.69 -16.51
C GLU A 102 -10.61 -29.20 -17.79
N ASN A 103 -9.88 -28.70 -18.78
CA ASN A 103 -10.38 -28.36 -20.11
C ASN A 103 -9.79 -29.29 -21.18
N THR A 104 -9.67 -30.55 -20.91
CA THR A 104 -9.05 -31.57 -21.75
C THR A 104 -7.55 -31.30 -21.96
N LEU A 105 -7.17 -30.11 -22.49
CA LEU A 105 -5.79 -29.64 -22.64
C LEU A 105 -5.73 -28.13 -22.89
N ALA A 106 -5.90 -27.68 -24.13
CA ALA A 106 -5.62 -26.33 -24.53
C ALA A 106 -6.83 -25.40 -24.38
N VAL A 107 -6.60 -24.19 -23.90
CA VAL A 107 -7.54 -23.08 -23.83
C VAL A 107 -7.21 -22.03 -24.88
N SER A 108 -5.91 -21.66 -24.98
CA SER A 108 -5.44 -20.71 -26.00
C SER A 108 -4.13 -21.18 -26.64
N LEU A 109 -3.89 -20.75 -27.87
CA LEU A 109 -2.72 -21.13 -28.67
C LEU A 109 -2.19 -19.94 -29.47
N GLY A 110 -0.91 -20.00 -29.83
CA GLY A 110 -0.30 -19.10 -30.81
C GLY A 110 0.33 -17.84 -30.23
N GLY A 111 0.50 -17.76 -28.91
CA GLY A 111 1.10 -16.59 -28.25
C GLY A 111 2.56 -16.38 -28.64
N ARG A 112 2.91 -15.14 -28.99
CA ARG A 112 4.28 -14.71 -29.37
C ARG A 112 4.59 -13.31 -28.88
N ASN A 113 3.58 -12.51 -28.66
CA ASN A 113 3.74 -11.13 -28.21
C ASN A 113 4.23 -11.06 -26.77
N ILE A 114 5.10 -10.11 -26.50
CA ILE A 114 5.56 -9.79 -25.16
C ILE A 114 5.09 -8.38 -24.86
N VAL A 115 4.36 -8.22 -23.76
CA VAL A 115 3.90 -6.92 -23.30
C VAL A 115 4.63 -6.53 -22.03
N SER A 116 4.96 -5.25 -21.91
CA SER A 116 5.46 -4.67 -20.66
C SER A 116 4.30 -4.07 -19.88
N VAL A 117 4.09 -4.52 -18.66
CA VAL A 117 2.98 -4.10 -17.79
C VAL A 117 3.54 -3.41 -16.56
N ASN A 118 2.95 -2.27 -16.19
CA ASN A 118 3.33 -1.55 -14.98
C ASN A 118 3.04 -2.41 -13.75
N LYS A 119 4.07 -2.72 -12.94
CA LYS A 119 3.96 -3.60 -11.76
C LYS A 119 2.98 -3.10 -10.73
N ARG A 120 2.99 -1.78 -10.47
CA ARG A 120 2.10 -1.18 -9.47
C ARG A 120 0.64 -1.26 -9.89
N ALA A 121 0.38 -1.05 -11.19
CA ALA A 121 -0.97 -1.25 -11.74
C ALA A 121 -1.39 -2.72 -11.67
N LEU A 122 -0.48 -3.64 -11.99
CA LEU A 122 -0.72 -5.08 -11.94
C LEU A 122 -1.05 -5.57 -10.52
N ALA A 123 -0.33 -5.07 -9.51
CA ALA A 123 -0.61 -5.33 -8.09
C ALA A 123 -2.00 -4.84 -7.65
N LEU A 124 -2.55 -3.84 -8.36
CA LEU A 124 -3.89 -3.30 -8.13
C LEU A 124 -4.96 -3.91 -9.06
N GLY A 125 -4.66 -5.02 -9.71
CA GLY A 125 -5.59 -5.72 -10.59
C GLY A 125 -5.77 -5.08 -11.98
N LYS A 126 -4.81 -4.26 -12.46
CA LYS A 126 -4.85 -3.60 -13.77
C LYS A 126 -3.63 -3.95 -14.62
N ALA A 127 -3.85 -4.43 -15.82
CA ALA A 127 -2.80 -4.71 -16.79
C ALA A 127 -2.50 -3.46 -17.64
N ARG A 128 -1.99 -2.39 -17.01
CA ARG A 128 -1.63 -1.15 -17.72
C ARG A 128 -0.34 -1.37 -18.48
N LEU A 129 -0.41 -1.34 -19.81
CA LEU A 129 0.75 -1.43 -20.67
C LEU A 129 1.62 -0.18 -20.54
N THR A 130 2.93 -0.34 -20.65
CA THR A 130 3.89 0.75 -20.62
C THR A 130 4.95 0.56 -21.69
N THR A 131 5.28 1.62 -22.39
CA THR A 131 6.42 1.68 -23.32
C THR A 131 7.66 2.28 -22.66
N GLU A 132 7.51 2.87 -21.48
CA GLU A 132 8.59 3.50 -20.74
C GLU A 132 9.36 2.44 -19.94
N VAL A 133 10.53 2.10 -20.42
CA VAL A 133 11.50 1.21 -19.76
C VAL A 133 12.42 2.04 -18.85
N SER A 134 12.12 3.31 -18.61
CA SER A 134 13.04 4.30 -18.03
C SER A 134 13.28 4.17 -16.52
N GLU A 135 12.47 3.41 -15.79
CA GLU A 135 12.73 3.09 -14.38
C GLU A 135 13.02 1.60 -14.23
N ILE A 136 14.25 1.28 -13.84
CA ILE A 136 14.65 -0.11 -13.53
C ILE A 136 13.72 -0.65 -12.45
N GLY A 137 12.88 -1.63 -12.84
CA GLY A 137 11.96 -2.29 -11.89
C GLY A 137 10.48 -1.87 -11.94
N ALA A 138 10.11 -0.80 -12.67
CA ALA A 138 8.71 -0.32 -12.72
C ALA A 138 7.77 -1.19 -13.57
N ALA A 139 8.30 -2.00 -14.50
CA ALA A 139 7.52 -2.87 -15.38
C ALA A 139 7.90 -4.35 -15.23
N THR A 140 6.93 -5.23 -15.50
CA THR A 140 7.13 -6.67 -15.69
C THR A 140 6.73 -7.04 -17.11
N GLN A 141 7.46 -7.99 -17.72
CA GLN A 141 7.14 -8.48 -19.04
C GLN A 141 6.36 -9.79 -18.95
N ILE A 142 5.30 -9.91 -19.72
CA ILE A 142 4.45 -11.11 -19.78
C ILE A 142 4.33 -11.56 -21.24
N VAL A 143 4.53 -12.87 -21.46
CA VAL A 143 4.40 -13.47 -22.79
C VAL A 143 2.94 -13.84 -23.02
N SER A 144 2.42 -13.51 -24.19
CA SER A 144 1.09 -13.95 -24.64
C SER A 144 0.98 -15.47 -24.68
N CYS A 145 -0.15 -15.99 -24.27
CA CYS A 145 -0.55 -17.38 -24.49
C CYS A 145 -1.40 -17.57 -25.75
N GLY A 146 -1.56 -16.52 -26.54
CA GLY A 146 -2.31 -16.52 -27.81
C GLY A 146 -3.81 -16.36 -27.64
N THR A 147 -4.52 -16.62 -28.73
CA THR A 147 -5.97 -16.45 -28.78
C THR A 147 -6.71 -17.68 -28.24
N PRO A 148 -7.86 -17.51 -27.59
CA PRO A 148 -8.74 -18.62 -27.22
C PRO A 148 -9.09 -19.50 -28.40
N LEU A 149 -9.17 -20.82 -28.18
CA LEU A 149 -9.53 -21.75 -29.22
C LEU A 149 -10.99 -21.57 -29.71
N PRO A 150 -11.27 -21.76 -31.00
CA PRO A 150 -12.63 -21.73 -31.49
C PRO A 150 -13.57 -22.69 -30.74
N GLY A 151 -14.72 -22.18 -30.32
CA GLY A 151 -15.72 -22.96 -29.58
C GLY A 151 -15.51 -22.95 -28.07
N LEU A 152 -14.49 -22.25 -27.56
CA LEU A 152 -14.35 -21.91 -26.16
C LEU A 152 -14.72 -20.46 -25.92
N ASP A 153 -15.44 -20.21 -24.85
CA ASP A 153 -15.68 -18.87 -24.30
C ASP A 153 -14.79 -18.65 -23.08
N VAL A 154 -13.88 -17.69 -23.20
CA VAL A 154 -12.91 -17.34 -22.15
C VAL A 154 -13.24 -15.97 -21.62
N LYS A 155 -13.46 -15.87 -20.31
CA LYS A 155 -13.77 -14.64 -19.60
C LYS A 155 -12.73 -14.37 -18.52
N ILE A 156 -12.44 -13.10 -18.31
CA ILE A 156 -11.69 -12.64 -17.14
C ILE A 156 -12.71 -12.17 -16.11
N VAL A 157 -12.74 -12.84 -14.98
CA VAL A 157 -13.82 -12.73 -14.00
C VAL A 157 -13.23 -12.32 -12.64
N ASP A 158 -13.94 -11.43 -11.95
CA ASP A 158 -13.61 -11.13 -10.54
C ASP A 158 -13.79 -12.39 -9.68
N PRO A 159 -12.75 -12.85 -8.98
CA PRO A 159 -12.78 -14.14 -8.28
C PRO A 159 -13.78 -14.20 -7.11
N GLU A 160 -14.17 -13.03 -6.56
CA GLU A 160 -15.10 -12.92 -5.42
C GLU A 160 -16.50 -12.47 -5.89
N GLY A 161 -16.58 -11.49 -6.77
CA GLY A 161 -17.83 -10.90 -7.25
C GLY A 161 -18.47 -11.67 -8.40
N HIS A 162 -17.75 -12.59 -9.06
CA HIS A 162 -18.23 -13.44 -10.16
C HIS A 162 -18.83 -12.67 -11.35
N PHE A 163 -18.34 -11.48 -11.63
CA PHE A 163 -18.72 -10.68 -12.81
C PHE A 163 -17.54 -10.57 -13.79
N VAL A 164 -17.84 -10.38 -15.08
CA VAL A 164 -16.83 -10.23 -16.12
C VAL A 164 -16.15 -8.89 -15.99
N LEU A 165 -14.82 -8.90 -15.93
CA LEU A 165 -14.01 -7.69 -15.86
C LEU A 165 -13.84 -7.05 -17.23
N LYS A 166 -13.67 -5.72 -17.24
CA LYS A 166 -13.36 -4.95 -18.46
C LYS A 166 -11.98 -5.34 -19.02
N PRO A 167 -11.72 -5.13 -20.32
CA PRO A 167 -10.39 -5.28 -20.89
C PRO A 167 -9.31 -4.57 -20.05
N GLU A 168 -8.10 -5.12 -20.05
CA GLU A 168 -6.95 -4.62 -19.29
C GLU A 168 -7.10 -4.71 -17.75
N HIS A 169 -8.08 -5.45 -17.22
CA HIS A 169 -8.13 -5.83 -15.82
C HIS A 169 -7.67 -7.27 -15.65
N THR A 170 -7.00 -7.55 -14.55
CA THR A 170 -6.60 -8.91 -14.18
C THR A 170 -7.64 -9.54 -13.29
N GLY A 171 -8.04 -10.77 -13.62
CA GLY A 171 -9.00 -11.56 -12.87
C GLY A 171 -8.82 -13.05 -13.09
N GLU A 172 -9.68 -13.86 -12.51
CA GLU A 172 -9.67 -15.30 -12.73
C GLU A 172 -10.09 -15.63 -14.15
N ILE A 173 -9.33 -16.49 -14.81
CA ILE A 173 -9.65 -16.99 -16.15
C ILE A 173 -10.74 -18.04 -16.00
N TRP A 174 -11.93 -17.75 -16.54
CA TRP A 174 -13.05 -18.70 -16.60
C TRP A 174 -13.24 -19.20 -18.01
N VAL A 175 -13.55 -20.51 -18.15
CA VAL A 175 -13.64 -21.17 -19.46
C VAL A 175 -14.94 -21.96 -19.57
N ALA A 176 -15.67 -21.79 -20.66
CA ALA A 176 -16.81 -22.61 -21.03
C ALA A 176 -16.63 -23.14 -22.46
N GLY A 177 -17.34 -24.20 -22.79
CA GLY A 177 -17.35 -24.81 -24.12
C GLY A 177 -17.05 -26.32 -24.11
N SER A 178 -16.90 -26.90 -25.28
CA SER A 178 -16.82 -28.35 -25.50
C SER A 178 -15.56 -29.03 -24.96
N GLY A 179 -14.51 -28.24 -24.63
CA GLY A 179 -13.27 -28.75 -24.04
C GLY A 179 -13.36 -29.02 -22.54
N LYS A 180 -14.34 -28.42 -21.85
CA LYS A 180 -14.51 -28.52 -20.40
C LYS A 180 -14.89 -29.96 -19.99
N CYS A 181 -14.17 -30.53 -19.01
CA CYS A 181 -14.46 -31.86 -18.44
C CYS A 181 -15.74 -31.83 -17.59
N GLN A 182 -16.26 -33.02 -17.23
CA GLN A 182 -17.49 -33.16 -16.45
C GLN A 182 -17.29 -32.81 -14.95
N GLY A 183 -16.09 -32.94 -14.43
CA GLY A 183 -15.76 -32.69 -13.03
C GLY A 183 -14.66 -33.62 -12.48
N TYR A 184 -14.48 -33.55 -11.18
CA TYR A 184 -13.55 -34.40 -10.46
C TYR A 184 -14.21 -35.72 -10.01
N TRP A 185 -13.53 -36.82 -10.19
CA TRP A 185 -14.02 -38.13 -9.80
C TRP A 185 -14.26 -38.20 -8.28
N ASN A 186 -15.44 -38.67 -7.87
CA ASN A 186 -15.85 -38.79 -6.46
C ASN A 186 -15.77 -37.51 -5.61
N ASN A 187 -15.79 -36.32 -6.24
CA ASN A 187 -15.77 -35.06 -5.53
C ASN A 187 -16.83 -34.08 -6.08
N PRO A 188 -18.10 -34.31 -5.74
CA PRO A 188 -19.21 -33.51 -6.28
C PRO A 188 -19.18 -32.06 -5.79
N GLU A 189 -18.74 -31.80 -4.58
CA GLU A 189 -18.68 -30.45 -3.99
C GLU A 189 -17.66 -29.59 -4.73
N LEU A 190 -16.44 -30.09 -4.92
CA LEU A 190 -15.40 -29.38 -5.67
C LEU A 190 -15.77 -29.26 -7.14
N THR A 191 -16.44 -30.26 -7.72
CA THR A 191 -16.97 -30.23 -9.08
C THR A 191 -17.98 -29.09 -9.23
N LEU A 192 -18.93 -28.96 -8.31
CA LEU A 192 -19.91 -27.88 -8.35
C LEU A 192 -19.23 -26.51 -8.27
N LYS A 193 -18.28 -26.35 -7.37
CA LYS A 193 -17.56 -25.10 -7.13
C LYS A 193 -16.69 -24.70 -8.33
N GLN A 194 -16.01 -25.64 -8.97
CA GLN A 194 -15.05 -25.30 -10.03
C GLN A 194 -15.60 -25.45 -11.46
N PHE A 195 -16.47 -26.41 -11.74
CA PHE A 195 -16.94 -26.68 -13.11
C PHE A 195 -18.34 -26.12 -13.41
N ARG A 196 -19.05 -25.61 -12.39
CA ARG A 196 -20.42 -25.13 -12.53
C ARG A 196 -20.57 -23.67 -12.06
N ALA A 197 -19.49 -22.91 -12.17
CA ALA A 197 -19.49 -21.51 -11.73
C ALA A 197 -20.43 -20.68 -12.62
N ARG A 198 -21.12 -19.72 -11.99
CA ARG A 198 -22.08 -18.82 -12.67
C ARG A 198 -21.66 -17.37 -12.49
N LEU A 199 -21.81 -16.62 -13.56
CA LEU A 199 -21.69 -15.18 -13.54
C LEU A 199 -22.91 -14.56 -12.84
N VAL A 200 -22.73 -13.42 -12.21
CA VAL A 200 -23.81 -12.70 -11.51
C VAL A 200 -24.85 -12.19 -12.49
N ASP A 201 -24.42 -11.65 -13.64
CA ASP A 201 -25.32 -10.96 -14.56
C ASP A 201 -26.03 -11.93 -15.52
N ASP A 202 -25.29 -12.81 -16.18
CA ASP A 202 -25.83 -13.85 -17.05
C ASP A 202 -24.81 -14.96 -17.26
N THR A 203 -25.28 -16.22 -17.27
CA THR A 203 -24.46 -17.37 -17.61
C THR A 203 -25.08 -18.07 -18.83
N PRO A 204 -24.54 -17.81 -20.03
CA PRO A 204 -25.12 -18.33 -21.29
C PRO A 204 -25.00 -19.86 -21.43
N TYR A 205 -24.36 -20.53 -20.50
CA TYR A 205 -24.12 -21.96 -20.48
C TYR A 205 -24.87 -22.62 -19.33
N ASP A 206 -25.76 -23.56 -19.64
CA ASP A 206 -26.56 -24.30 -18.64
C ASP A 206 -25.70 -25.02 -17.59
N ASP A 207 -24.53 -25.53 -18.03
CA ASP A 207 -23.58 -26.22 -17.18
C ASP A 207 -22.48 -25.34 -16.59
N GLY A 208 -22.59 -24.00 -16.73
CA GLY A 208 -21.72 -22.98 -16.15
C GLY A 208 -20.29 -22.97 -16.68
N TYR A 209 -19.44 -22.16 -16.07
CA TYR A 209 -18.03 -22.02 -16.38
C TYR A 209 -17.14 -22.90 -15.51
N LEU A 210 -15.99 -23.28 -16.05
CA LEU A 210 -14.85 -23.80 -15.31
C LEU A 210 -14.05 -22.63 -14.73
N ARG A 211 -13.85 -22.62 -13.43
CA ARG A 211 -12.88 -21.74 -12.73
C ARG A 211 -11.51 -22.38 -12.82
N THR A 212 -10.57 -21.72 -13.51
CA THR A 212 -9.23 -22.31 -13.70
C THR A 212 -8.35 -22.13 -12.45
N GLY A 213 -8.63 -21.12 -11.63
CA GLY A 213 -7.77 -20.71 -10.54
C GLY A 213 -6.50 -19.97 -11.00
N ASP A 214 -6.37 -19.70 -12.30
CA ASP A 214 -5.28 -18.90 -12.87
C ASP A 214 -5.76 -17.46 -13.09
N ILE A 215 -4.89 -16.48 -12.79
CA ILE A 215 -5.13 -15.04 -13.00
C ILE A 215 -4.55 -14.62 -14.34
N GLY A 216 -5.28 -13.82 -15.08
CA GLY A 216 -4.81 -13.28 -16.35
C GLY A 216 -5.62 -12.08 -16.81
N PHE A 217 -5.31 -11.62 -18.01
CA PHE A 217 -6.05 -10.57 -18.71
C PHE A 217 -6.07 -10.85 -20.22
N ILE A 218 -6.96 -10.18 -20.93
CA ILE A 218 -7.03 -10.23 -22.40
C ILE A 218 -6.64 -8.85 -22.94
N HIS A 219 -5.69 -8.84 -23.89
CA HIS A 219 -5.29 -7.66 -24.63
C HIS A 219 -5.15 -8.00 -26.11
N ASP A 220 -5.76 -7.18 -26.98
CA ASP A 220 -5.83 -7.40 -28.43
C ASP A 220 -6.31 -8.81 -28.83
N GLY A 221 -7.24 -9.39 -28.04
CA GLY A 221 -7.79 -10.71 -28.26
C GLY A 221 -6.87 -11.87 -27.83
N GLU A 222 -5.67 -11.61 -27.34
CA GLU A 222 -4.73 -12.59 -26.81
C GLU A 222 -4.82 -12.70 -25.29
N LEU A 223 -4.65 -13.91 -24.78
CA LEU A 223 -4.66 -14.21 -23.34
C LEU A 223 -3.26 -14.09 -22.76
N TYR A 224 -3.14 -13.39 -21.65
CA TYR A 224 -1.91 -13.24 -20.85
C TYR A 224 -2.14 -13.80 -19.46
N VAL A 225 -1.32 -14.77 -19.04
CA VAL A 225 -1.44 -15.42 -17.73
C VAL A 225 -0.42 -14.83 -16.77
N CYS A 226 -0.91 -14.26 -15.66
CA CYS A 226 -0.08 -13.60 -14.65
C CYS A 226 0.37 -14.54 -13.53
N GLY A 227 -0.45 -15.53 -13.14
CA GLY A 227 -0.16 -16.45 -12.04
C GLY A 227 -1.36 -17.22 -11.56
N ARG A 228 -1.28 -17.79 -10.35
CA ARG A 228 -2.38 -18.55 -9.72
C ARG A 228 -2.94 -17.85 -8.51
N ILE A 229 -4.26 -17.88 -8.33
CA ILE A 229 -4.95 -17.32 -7.16
C ILE A 229 -4.38 -17.89 -5.85
N LYS A 230 -4.19 -19.19 -5.78
CA LYS A 230 -3.70 -19.89 -4.58
C LYS A 230 -2.23 -19.64 -4.26
N ASP A 231 -1.45 -19.23 -5.26
CA ASP A 231 -0.02 -18.96 -5.11
C ASP A 231 0.23 -17.46 -4.90
N MET A 232 -0.76 -16.61 -5.14
CA MET A 232 -0.64 -15.17 -5.01
C MET A 232 -0.32 -14.77 -3.56
N ILE A 233 0.64 -13.90 -3.41
CA ILE A 233 1.10 -13.39 -2.12
C ILE A 233 0.43 -12.04 -1.91
N ILE A 234 -0.43 -11.95 -0.89
CA ILE A 234 -1.18 -10.73 -0.58
C ILE A 234 -0.56 -10.10 0.66
N LEU A 235 0.11 -8.96 0.49
CA LEU A 235 0.76 -8.22 1.57
C LEU A 235 0.22 -6.79 1.60
N ARG A 236 -0.25 -6.35 2.75
CA ARG A 236 -0.79 -4.99 2.94
C ARG A 236 -1.86 -4.60 1.91
N GLY A 237 -2.67 -5.58 1.46
CA GLY A 237 -3.72 -5.39 0.46
C GLY A 237 -3.25 -5.25 -0.98
N GLN A 238 -1.98 -5.55 -1.27
CA GLN A 238 -1.41 -5.61 -2.62
C GLN A 238 -1.10 -7.04 -3.02
N ASN A 239 -1.30 -7.35 -4.30
CA ASN A 239 -1.07 -8.66 -4.88
C ASN A 239 0.34 -8.75 -5.47
N TYR A 240 1.11 -9.74 -5.03
CA TYR A 240 2.43 -10.04 -5.57
C TYR A 240 2.45 -11.44 -6.16
N TYR A 241 3.05 -11.56 -7.33
CA TYR A 241 3.19 -12.85 -8.00
C TYR A 241 4.51 -13.51 -7.57
N PRO A 242 4.46 -14.77 -7.07
CA PRO A 242 5.67 -15.46 -6.58
C PRO A 242 6.82 -15.45 -7.57
N GLN A 243 6.54 -15.62 -8.86
CA GLN A 243 7.56 -15.65 -9.90
C GLN A 243 8.32 -14.33 -10.07
N ASP A 244 7.71 -13.19 -9.79
CA ASP A 244 8.39 -11.90 -9.83
C ASP A 244 9.40 -11.80 -8.68
N ILE A 245 9.02 -12.24 -7.48
CA ILE A 245 9.88 -12.31 -6.31
C ILE A 245 11.01 -13.32 -6.54
N GLU A 246 10.67 -14.55 -6.98
CA GLU A 246 11.62 -15.63 -7.27
C GLU A 246 12.66 -15.20 -8.30
N ASN A 247 12.26 -14.43 -9.33
CA ASN A 247 13.16 -13.92 -10.37
C ASN A 247 14.13 -12.85 -9.82
N VAL A 248 13.67 -11.97 -8.93
CA VAL A 248 14.53 -10.99 -8.25
C VAL A 248 15.56 -11.70 -7.38
N VAL A 249 15.12 -12.68 -6.59
CA VAL A 249 15.98 -13.47 -5.71
C VAL A 249 17.04 -14.24 -6.52
N GLU A 250 16.64 -14.89 -7.61
CA GLU A 250 17.59 -15.61 -8.48
C GLU A 250 18.67 -14.71 -9.05
N LYS A 251 18.32 -13.48 -9.45
CA LYS A 251 19.25 -12.51 -10.01
C LYS A 251 20.14 -11.85 -8.97
N SER A 252 19.75 -11.86 -7.70
CA SER A 252 20.50 -11.21 -6.61
C SER A 252 21.80 -11.94 -6.26
N SER A 253 21.94 -13.23 -6.57
CA SER A 253 23.16 -13.99 -6.29
C SER A 253 23.41 -15.13 -7.26
N ASN A 254 24.63 -15.19 -7.79
CA ASN A 254 25.10 -16.31 -8.63
C ASN A 254 25.36 -17.60 -7.86
N LEU A 255 25.32 -17.59 -6.52
CA LEU A 255 25.47 -18.77 -5.66
C LEU A 255 24.18 -19.58 -5.51
N LEU A 256 23.02 -19.00 -5.87
CA LEU A 256 21.76 -19.69 -5.89
C LEU A 256 21.63 -20.63 -7.10
N ARG A 257 20.91 -21.72 -6.89
CA ARG A 257 20.57 -22.63 -7.99
C ARG A 257 19.43 -22.03 -8.82
N HIS A 258 19.65 -21.99 -10.11
CA HIS A 258 18.67 -21.47 -11.05
C HIS A 258 17.38 -22.28 -11.07
N ASN A 259 16.24 -21.59 -11.11
CA ASN A 259 14.88 -22.18 -10.99
C ASN A 259 14.71 -23.05 -9.72
N CYS A 260 15.33 -22.66 -8.61
CA CYS A 260 15.25 -23.35 -7.34
C CYS A 260 15.02 -22.36 -6.19
N VAL A 261 14.17 -21.38 -6.42
CA VAL A 261 13.67 -20.44 -5.44
C VAL A 261 12.16 -20.56 -5.36
N VAL A 262 11.61 -20.49 -4.18
CA VAL A 262 10.16 -20.53 -3.91
C VAL A 262 9.79 -19.43 -2.95
N ALA A 263 8.93 -18.53 -3.38
CA ALA A 263 8.35 -17.49 -2.57
C ALA A 263 6.89 -17.82 -2.22
N PHE A 264 6.51 -17.63 -0.96
CA PHE A 264 5.14 -17.87 -0.51
C PHE A 264 4.79 -17.01 0.70
N GLN A 265 3.50 -16.81 0.88
CA GLN A 265 2.97 -16.10 2.03
C GLN A 265 2.91 -17.02 3.25
N ILE A 266 3.33 -16.50 4.40
CA ILE A 266 3.15 -17.08 5.73
C ILE A 266 2.28 -16.17 6.59
N GLN A 267 1.95 -16.62 7.78
CA GLN A 267 1.40 -15.79 8.85
C GLN A 267 2.49 -15.61 9.90
N GLU A 268 2.85 -14.36 10.17
CA GLU A 268 3.76 -13.96 11.23
C GLU A 268 2.96 -13.03 12.15
N ASP A 269 2.82 -13.35 13.42
CA ASP A 269 2.02 -12.60 14.41
C ASP A 269 0.60 -12.21 13.95
N SER A 270 -0.05 -13.11 13.22
CA SER A 270 -1.38 -12.91 12.63
C SER A 270 -1.42 -11.95 11.43
N GLU A 271 -0.28 -11.47 10.95
CA GLU A 271 -0.17 -10.67 9.73
C GLU A 271 0.42 -11.48 8.56
N PRO A 272 0.00 -11.20 7.31
CA PRO A 272 0.60 -11.80 6.13
C PRO A 272 2.05 -11.34 5.94
N ALA A 273 2.98 -12.27 5.83
CA ALA A 273 4.40 -12.02 5.65
C ALA A 273 4.98 -12.86 4.50
N LEU A 274 6.13 -12.44 3.95
CA LEU A 274 6.81 -13.11 2.85
C LEU A 274 7.88 -14.04 3.38
N ALA A 275 7.82 -15.33 3.01
CA ALA A 275 8.90 -16.28 3.20
C ALA A 275 9.50 -16.72 1.86
N ILE A 276 10.80 -16.96 1.83
CA ILE A 276 11.56 -17.40 0.67
C ILE A 276 12.39 -18.64 1.04
N VAL A 277 12.29 -19.68 0.24
CA VAL A 277 13.13 -20.87 0.32
C VAL A 277 13.97 -20.96 -0.94
N ALA A 278 15.30 -21.01 -0.82
CA ALA A 278 16.20 -21.01 -1.97
C ALA A 278 17.29 -22.10 -1.84
N GLU A 279 17.49 -22.90 -2.89
CA GLU A 279 18.58 -23.87 -2.94
C GLU A 279 19.88 -23.18 -3.34
N VAL A 280 20.97 -23.47 -2.62
CA VAL A 280 22.31 -23.03 -2.97
C VAL A 280 23.00 -23.99 -3.94
N LYS A 281 23.95 -23.50 -4.72
CA LYS A 281 24.78 -24.33 -5.62
C LYS A 281 25.77 -25.19 -4.83
N ASN A 282 26.38 -24.60 -3.82
CA ASN A 282 27.39 -25.25 -2.98
C ASN A 282 27.10 -24.94 -1.49
N PRO A 283 26.90 -25.97 -0.66
CA PRO A 283 26.67 -25.78 0.78
C PRO A 283 27.79 -25.08 1.54
N LYS A 284 28.99 -25.03 0.96
CA LYS A 284 30.16 -24.36 1.56
C LYS A 284 30.32 -22.89 1.13
N ALA A 285 29.49 -22.42 0.18
CA ALA A 285 29.52 -21.05 -0.33
C ALA A 285 28.08 -20.52 -0.35
N LEU A 286 27.67 -19.88 0.74
CA LEU A 286 26.32 -19.37 0.92
C LEU A 286 26.23 -17.92 0.46
N PRO A 287 25.15 -17.51 -0.22
CA PRO A 287 24.88 -16.11 -0.45
C PRO A 287 24.48 -15.42 0.86
N GLU A 288 24.74 -14.12 0.93
CA GLU A 288 24.27 -13.32 2.05
C GLU A 288 22.76 -13.10 1.94
N ALA A 289 22.00 -13.70 2.85
CA ALA A 289 20.53 -13.62 2.83
C ALA A 289 20.00 -12.18 2.95
N ARG A 290 20.73 -11.29 3.66
CA ARG A 290 20.39 -9.86 3.76
C ARG A 290 20.46 -9.15 2.40
N LYS A 291 21.43 -9.47 1.55
CA LYS A 291 21.50 -8.91 0.18
C LYS A 291 20.32 -9.37 -0.68
N ILE A 292 19.88 -10.61 -0.48
CA ILE A 292 18.68 -11.14 -1.13
C ILE A 292 17.44 -10.37 -0.66
N ALA A 293 17.28 -10.16 0.65
CA ALA A 293 16.18 -9.40 1.21
C ALA A 293 16.17 -7.94 0.71
N ALA A 294 17.34 -7.30 0.69
CA ALA A 294 17.50 -5.96 0.16
C ALA A 294 17.13 -5.86 -1.34
N ALA A 295 17.53 -6.85 -2.16
CA ALA A 295 17.14 -6.88 -3.57
C ALA A 295 15.62 -6.98 -3.75
N VAL A 296 14.93 -7.82 -2.98
CA VAL A 296 13.47 -7.93 -3.03
C VAL A 296 12.81 -6.62 -2.61
N ARG A 297 13.29 -5.98 -1.55
CA ARG A 297 12.79 -4.69 -1.08
C ARG A 297 12.97 -3.60 -2.15
N ASN A 298 14.16 -3.46 -2.70
CA ASN A 298 14.48 -2.40 -3.66
C ASN A 298 13.71 -2.54 -4.98
N TYR A 299 13.52 -3.79 -5.47
CA TYR A 299 12.83 -4.04 -6.73
C TYR A 299 11.30 -4.11 -6.64
N LEU A 300 10.76 -4.57 -5.51
CA LEU A 300 9.33 -4.86 -5.36
C LEU A 300 8.66 -4.06 -4.24
N ASN A 301 9.44 -3.33 -3.44
CA ASN A 301 8.98 -2.64 -2.23
C ASN A 301 8.26 -3.58 -1.25
N VAL A 302 8.80 -4.81 -1.11
CA VAL A 302 8.27 -5.88 -0.26
C VAL A 302 9.32 -6.29 0.74
N GLU A 303 8.94 -6.33 2.00
CA GLU A 303 9.78 -6.83 3.07
C GLU A 303 9.73 -8.36 3.14
N VAL A 304 10.88 -8.98 3.33
CA VAL A 304 11.01 -10.42 3.50
C VAL A 304 11.11 -10.74 4.98
N ALA A 305 10.20 -11.56 5.50
CA ALA A 305 10.22 -11.99 6.89
C ALA A 305 11.28 -13.09 7.12
N VAL A 306 11.33 -14.07 6.21
CA VAL A 306 12.23 -15.21 6.35
C VAL A 306 12.85 -15.58 5.00
N ILE A 307 14.16 -15.88 4.99
CA ILE A 307 14.87 -16.51 3.88
C ILE A 307 15.57 -17.76 4.40
N SER A 308 15.15 -18.92 3.95
CA SER A 308 15.81 -20.18 4.28
C SER A 308 16.65 -20.67 3.11
N LEU A 309 17.96 -20.64 3.25
CA LEU A 309 18.91 -21.20 2.30
C LEU A 309 19.09 -22.69 2.58
N ILE A 310 18.71 -23.53 1.63
CA ILE A 310 18.65 -24.97 1.81
C ILE A 310 19.64 -25.73 0.91
N ALA A 311 19.87 -26.99 1.26
CA ALA A 311 20.73 -27.89 0.51
C ALA A 311 20.23 -28.09 -0.95
N PRO A 312 21.12 -28.35 -1.90
CA PRO A 312 20.73 -28.57 -3.29
C PRO A 312 19.84 -29.80 -3.46
N ARG A 313 18.86 -29.75 -4.35
CA ARG A 313 17.90 -30.83 -4.72
C ARG A 313 16.89 -31.16 -3.61
N ALA A 314 16.60 -30.24 -2.73
CA ALA A 314 15.65 -30.43 -1.65
C ALA A 314 14.22 -29.98 -2.01
N ILE A 315 14.06 -28.99 -2.92
CA ILE A 315 12.75 -28.48 -3.35
C ILE A 315 11.98 -29.55 -4.13
N PRO A 316 10.76 -29.93 -3.68
CA PRO A 316 9.95 -30.94 -4.32
C PRO A 316 9.49 -30.49 -5.72
N ARG A 317 9.52 -31.44 -6.65
CA ARG A 317 9.09 -31.22 -8.04
C ARG A 317 8.13 -32.28 -8.49
N THR A 318 7.28 -31.93 -9.45
CA THR A 318 6.43 -32.90 -10.16
C THR A 318 7.28 -33.83 -11.02
N SER A 319 6.69 -34.93 -11.51
CA SER A 319 7.32 -35.82 -12.50
C SER A 319 7.78 -35.09 -13.78
N SER A 320 7.11 -33.98 -14.12
CA SER A 320 7.47 -33.11 -15.23
C SER A 320 8.51 -32.03 -14.90
N GLY A 321 9.08 -32.02 -13.67
CA GLY A 321 10.13 -31.11 -13.25
C GLY A 321 9.68 -29.74 -12.69
N LYS A 322 8.36 -29.49 -12.61
CA LYS A 322 7.83 -28.22 -12.07
C LYS A 322 7.95 -28.14 -10.56
N ILE A 323 8.25 -26.96 -10.02
CA ILE A 323 8.26 -26.68 -8.58
C ILE A 323 6.85 -26.87 -7.99
N MET A 324 6.79 -27.58 -6.87
CA MET A 324 5.57 -27.76 -6.09
C MET A 324 5.53 -26.78 -4.92
N ARG A 325 5.16 -25.49 -5.17
CA ARG A 325 5.17 -24.40 -4.15
C ARG A 325 4.44 -24.76 -2.87
N HIS A 326 3.20 -25.25 -3.00
CA HIS A 326 2.39 -25.63 -1.84
C HIS A 326 3.07 -26.71 -1.00
N LYS A 327 3.67 -27.73 -1.65
CA LYS A 327 4.40 -28.79 -0.93
C LYS A 327 5.70 -28.25 -0.31
N THR A 328 6.40 -27.35 -0.99
CA THR A 328 7.58 -26.67 -0.43
C THR A 328 7.21 -25.88 0.82
N LYS A 329 6.12 -25.09 0.76
CA LYS A 329 5.61 -24.35 1.94
C LYS A 329 5.26 -25.31 3.08
N GLN A 330 4.56 -26.43 2.79
CA GLN A 330 4.21 -27.42 3.80
C GLN A 330 5.47 -28.04 4.44
N MET A 331 6.43 -28.50 3.64
CA MET A 331 7.69 -29.06 4.13
C MET A 331 8.50 -28.06 4.95
N TRP A 332 8.45 -26.78 4.58
CA TRP A 332 9.10 -25.70 5.34
C TRP A 332 8.42 -25.50 6.70
N LEU A 333 7.08 -25.46 6.75
CA LEU A 333 6.30 -25.35 7.99
C LEU A 333 6.47 -26.55 8.92
N GLU A 334 6.80 -27.72 8.38
CA GLU A 334 7.04 -28.98 9.11
C GLU A 334 8.55 -29.22 9.39
N ASP A 335 9.41 -28.20 9.21
CA ASP A 335 10.87 -28.25 9.41
C ASP A 335 11.57 -29.44 8.70
N GLN A 336 11.09 -29.82 7.52
CA GLN A 336 11.61 -30.98 6.78
C GLN A 336 12.84 -30.64 5.92
N PHE A 337 13.29 -29.40 5.86
CA PHE A 337 14.47 -29.02 5.10
C PHE A 337 15.73 -29.01 5.94
N THR A 338 16.85 -29.42 5.34
CA THR A 338 18.17 -29.12 5.88
C THR A 338 18.51 -27.67 5.56
N VAL A 339 18.23 -26.77 6.49
CA VAL A 339 18.54 -25.35 6.39
C VAL A 339 20.02 -25.15 6.66
N LEU A 340 20.72 -24.51 5.73
CA LEU A 340 22.13 -24.20 5.79
C LEU A 340 22.40 -22.81 6.38
N SER A 341 21.50 -21.88 6.11
CA SER A 341 21.46 -20.55 6.70
C SER A 341 20.02 -20.07 6.68
N ASP A 342 19.59 -19.50 7.76
CA ASP A 342 18.25 -18.95 7.94
C ASP A 342 18.37 -17.48 8.31
N PHE A 343 17.73 -16.62 7.53
CA PHE A 343 17.55 -15.22 7.84
C PHE A 343 16.11 -15.07 8.35
N SER A 344 15.96 -14.56 9.54
CA SER A 344 14.67 -14.17 10.08
C SER A 344 14.79 -12.72 10.55
N ARG A 345 13.87 -11.90 10.10
CA ARG A 345 13.77 -10.51 10.54
C ARG A 345 13.76 -10.40 12.08
N GLU A 346 13.13 -11.36 12.77
CA GLU A 346 13.08 -11.40 14.24
C GLU A 346 14.41 -11.83 14.88
N LYS A 347 15.10 -12.83 14.31
CA LYS A 347 16.37 -13.33 14.88
C LYS A 347 17.50 -12.34 14.67
N ASP A 348 17.51 -11.63 13.56
CA ASP A 348 18.51 -10.60 13.28
C ASP A 348 18.22 -9.30 14.05
N ALA A 349 16.96 -9.00 14.37
CA ALA A 349 16.60 -7.92 15.29
C ALA A 349 16.95 -8.26 16.75
N GLY A 350 16.95 -9.54 17.12
CA GLY A 350 17.36 -10.00 18.46
C GLY A 350 18.87 -9.95 18.72
N ASN A 351 19.67 -9.76 17.66
CA ASN A 351 21.12 -9.46 17.78
C ASN A 351 21.42 -7.96 17.87
N CYS A 352 20.44 -7.09 17.75
CA CYS A 352 20.52 -5.74 18.27
C CYS A 352 20.43 -5.85 19.79
N ALA A 353 21.59 -5.81 20.44
CA ALA A 353 21.69 -5.79 21.90
C ALA A 353 20.72 -4.75 22.47
N SER A 354 20.07 -5.15 23.56
CA SER A 354 19.32 -4.22 24.42
C SER A 354 20.12 -2.91 24.57
N ILE A 355 19.43 -1.79 24.47
CA ILE A 355 19.94 -0.40 24.57
C ILE A 355 20.74 -0.12 25.88
N SER A 356 21.16 -1.12 26.61
CA SER A 356 21.86 -1.01 27.90
C SER A 356 23.40 -0.96 27.84
N ASP A 357 24.04 -1.08 26.67
CA ASP A 357 25.49 -0.97 26.52
C ASP A 357 25.89 0.21 25.61
N ILE A 358 25.74 1.42 26.16
CA ILE A 358 26.07 2.69 25.50
C ILE A 358 27.57 3.03 25.74
N ASN A 359 28.47 2.23 25.17
CA ASN A 359 29.88 2.58 25.02
C ASN A 359 30.44 2.11 23.69
N SER A 360 29.65 2.27 22.60
CA SER A 360 30.08 1.86 21.28
C SER A 360 30.87 2.97 20.58
N THR A 361 32.00 2.60 19.96
CA THR A 361 32.76 3.47 19.06
C THR A 361 32.11 3.49 17.68
N PHE A 362 32.41 4.49 16.85
CA PHE A 362 31.94 4.53 15.46
C PHE A 362 32.34 3.28 14.67
N ALA A 363 33.49 2.69 14.96
CA ALA A 363 33.94 1.44 14.34
C ALA A 363 33.00 0.25 14.69
N GLU A 364 32.51 0.22 15.92
CA GLU A 364 31.53 -0.78 16.36
C GLU A 364 30.18 -0.60 15.70
N LEU A 365 29.71 0.65 15.51
CA LEU A 365 28.52 0.94 14.70
C LEU A 365 28.69 0.45 13.26
N LYS A 366 29.83 0.76 12.62
CA LYS A 366 30.12 0.29 11.26
C LYS A 366 30.09 -1.24 11.15
N ALA A 367 30.64 -1.93 12.15
CA ALA A 367 30.64 -3.39 12.20
C ALA A 367 29.24 -3.96 12.50
N ARG A 368 28.48 -3.36 13.46
CA ARG A 368 27.14 -3.81 13.86
C ARG A 368 26.15 -3.77 12.72
N TYR A 369 26.19 -2.70 11.93
CA TYR A 369 25.31 -2.53 10.78
C TYR A 369 25.91 -3.05 9.46
N ASN A 370 27.07 -3.74 9.53
CA ASN A 370 27.76 -4.34 8.38
C ASN A 370 27.97 -3.37 7.22
N LEU A 371 28.41 -2.16 7.51
CA LEU A 371 28.59 -1.07 6.56
C LEU A 371 29.97 -1.07 5.88
N THR A 372 30.86 -2.00 6.23
CA THR A 372 32.19 -2.15 5.62
C THR A 372 32.05 -2.65 4.19
N GLY A 373 32.70 -1.97 3.24
CA GLY A 373 32.60 -2.27 1.81
C GLY A 373 31.38 -1.67 1.14
N GLN A 374 30.65 -0.81 1.83
CA GLN A 374 29.45 -0.14 1.32
C GLN A 374 29.57 1.40 1.34
N GLU A 375 30.80 1.89 1.31
CA GLU A 375 31.15 3.29 1.50
C GLU A 375 30.46 4.24 0.50
N SER A 376 30.23 3.79 -0.73
CA SER A 376 29.58 4.58 -1.79
C SER A 376 28.05 4.61 -1.75
N TYR A 377 27.43 3.87 -0.82
CA TYR A 377 25.97 3.80 -0.68
C TYR A 377 25.50 4.67 0.49
N ASN A 378 24.27 5.19 0.41
CA ASN A 378 23.60 5.70 1.60
C ASN A 378 23.12 4.53 2.48
N LEU A 379 22.69 4.81 3.71
CA LEU A 379 22.30 3.74 4.66
C LEU A 379 21.10 2.89 4.21
N VAL A 380 20.20 3.46 3.42
CA VAL A 380 19.07 2.72 2.83
C VAL A 380 19.57 1.77 1.74
N GLU A 381 20.43 2.26 0.87
CA GLU A 381 21.08 1.45 -0.18
C GLU A 381 22.01 0.39 0.43
N ALA A 382 22.64 0.69 1.56
CA ALA A 382 23.42 -0.23 2.35
C ALA A 382 22.58 -1.32 3.07
N GLY A 383 21.25 -1.21 3.01
CA GLY A 383 20.34 -2.26 3.46
C GLY A 383 19.72 -2.07 4.83
N LEU A 384 19.87 -0.88 5.46
CA LEU A 384 19.18 -0.56 6.71
C LEU A 384 17.68 -0.33 6.45
N ASP A 385 16.84 -0.99 7.23
CA ASP A 385 15.39 -0.73 7.19
C ASP A 385 15.02 0.53 8.01
N SER A 386 13.74 0.89 7.99
CA SER A 386 13.28 2.09 8.70
C SER A 386 13.52 2.01 10.21
N LEU A 387 13.52 0.80 10.79
CA LEU A 387 13.85 0.61 12.20
C LEU A 387 15.34 0.71 12.44
N ASP A 388 16.14 0.03 11.59
CA ASP A 388 17.59 0.08 11.68
C ASP A 388 18.07 1.54 11.57
N LEU A 389 17.47 2.33 10.67
CA LEU A 389 17.76 3.76 10.53
C LEU A 389 17.45 4.56 11.79
N VAL A 390 16.33 4.27 12.46
CA VAL A 390 15.96 4.94 13.71
C VAL A 390 16.92 4.58 14.82
N VAL A 391 17.19 3.29 14.99
CA VAL A 391 18.12 2.80 16.02
C VAL A 391 19.52 3.33 15.74
N PHE A 392 19.98 3.27 14.51
CA PHE A 392 21.26 3.84 14.07
C PHE A 392 21.34 5.34 14.34
N MET A 393 20.30 6.09 13.99
CA MET A 393 20.20 7.52 14.27
C MET A 393 20.30 7.82 15.77
N HIS A 394 19.61 7.03 16.58
CA HIS A 394 19.66 7.19 18.03
C HIS A 394 21.07 6.89 18.59
N GLU A 395 21.67 5.78 18.18
CA GLU A 395 23.03 5.41 18.57
C GLU A 395 24.05 6.45 18.11
N LEU A 396 23.90 6.98 16.89
CA LEU A 396 24.73 8.05 16.38
C LEU A 396 24.56 9.35 17.20
N LYS A 397 23.34 9.70 17.54
CA LYS A 397 23.06 10.88 18.38
C LYS A 397 23.69 10.75 19.77
N GLU A 398 23.61 9.60 20.39
CA GLU A 398 24.23 9.36 21.70
C GLU A 398 25.76 9.42 21.60
N LEU A 399 26.36 8.82 20.57
CA LEU A 399 27.79 8.96 20.32
C LEU A 399 28.24 10.42 20.12
N LEU A 400 27.46 11.20 19.37
CA LEU A 400 27.73 12.63 19.17
C LEU A 400 27.63 13.41 20.49
N LYS A 401 26.68 13.09 21.37
CA LYS A 401 26.56 13.69 22.69
C LYS A 401 27.76 13.34 23.59
N ASP A 402 28.17 12.08 23.60
CA ASP A 402 29.33 11.62 24.38
C ASP A 402 30.64 12.30 23.94
N LYS A 403 30.74 12.67 22.66
CA LYS A 403 31.85 13.46 22.10
C LYS A 403 31.69 14.98 22.31
N GLY A 404 30.68 15.44 23.07
CA GLY A 404 30.41 16.86 23.32
C GLY A 404 29.71 17.61 22.20
N ALA A 405 29.22 16.90 21.16
CA ALA A 405 28.58 17.45 19.97
C ALA A 405 27.05 17.54 20.11
N GLU A 406 26.53 17.98 21.25
CA GLU A 406 25.10 17.96 21.57
C GLU A 406 24.22 18.75 20.59
N MET A 407 24.71 19.90 20.12
CA MET A 407 24.00 20.71 19.11
C MET A 407 23.90 20.00 17.76
N LEU A 408 24.92 19.20 17.41
CA LEU A 408 24.93 18.42 16.18
C LEU A 408 24.00 17.21 16.28
N ALA A 409 24.00 16.53 17.43
CA ALA A 409 23.07 15.43 17.70
C ALA A 409 21.60 15.85 17.52
N ARG A 410 21.28 17.11 17.80
CA ARG A 410 19.93 17.68 17.56
C ARG A 410 19.63 17.94 16.07
N GLN A 411 20.64 18.09 15.21
CA GLN A 411 20.48 18.38 13.78
C GLN A 411 20.43 17.12 12.91
N VAL A 412 20.91 15.99 13.43
CA VAL A 412 20.81 14.70 12.71
C VAL A 412 19.38 14.21 12.77
N ASP A 413 18.73 14.11 11.64
CA ASP A 413 17.41 13.51 11.49
C ASP A 413 17.42 12.38 10.44
N ILE A 414 16.31 11.69 10.33
CA ILE A 414 16.19 10.52 9.46
C ILE A 414 16.37 10.91 7.98
N GLY A 415 15.95 12.10 7.59
CA GLY A 415 16.09 12.61 6.21
C GLY A 415 17.54 12.84 5.83
N VAL A 416 18.36 13.30 6.77
CA VAL A 416 19.82 13.44 6.61
C VAL A 416 20.47 12.06 6.46
N ILE A 417 20.16 11.14 7.38
CA ILE A 417 20.76 9.81 7.44
C ILE A 417 20.42 8.95 6.20
N GLN A 418 19.25 9.12 5.63
CA GLN A 418 18.83 8.39 4.44
C GLN A 418 19.61 8.76 3.16
N ARG A 419 20.30 9.90 3.15
CA ARG A 419 20.89 10.49 1.94
C ARG A 419 22.40 10.64 2.00
N VAL A 420 22.97 10.76 3.18
CA VAL A 420 24.42 10.81 3.38
C VAL A 420 25.01 9.43 3.09
N SER A 421 26.10 9.36 2.31
CA SER A 421 26.77 8.10 2.05
C SER A 421 27.44 7.56 3.31
N VAL A 422 27.60 6.25 3.36
CA VAL A 422 28.32 5.58 4.46
C VAL A 422 29.73 6.15 4.61
N ALA A 423 30.44 6.45 3.48
CA ALA A 423 31.76 7.08 3.53
C ALA A 423 31.73 8.44 4.21
N GLU A 424 30.86 9.35 3.76
CA GLU A 424 30.75 10.69 4.34
C GLU A 424 30.42 10.65 5.82
N LEU A 425 29.57 9.70 6.22
CA LEU A 425 29.13 9.54 7.61
C LEU A 425 30.28 9.05 8.50
N PHE A 426 31.13 8.18 8.00
CA PHE A 426 32.26 7.64 8.76
C PHE A 426 33.55 8.47 8.64
N GLU A 427 33.83 9.12 7.51
CA GLU A 427 34.87 10.17 7.42
C GLU A 427 34.63 11.27 8.46
N LEU A 428 33.40 11.65 8.61
CA LEU A 428 32.91 12.57 9.58
C LEU A 428 33.14 12.09 11.02
N ALA A 429 32.87 10.81 11.26
CA ALA A 429 33.11 10.16 12.54
C ALA A 429 34.61 10.13 12.89
N GLU A 430 35.48 9.82 11.91
CA GLU A 430 36.93 9.83 12.09
C GLU A 430 37.47 11.26 12.30
N GLN A 431 36.93 12.24 11.60
CA GLN A 431 37.25 13.65 11.83
C GLN A 431 36.85 14.12 13.23
N LEU A 432 35.67 13.67 13.74
CA LEU A 432 35.24 13.93 15.12
C LEU A 432 36.16 13.32 16.17
N GLU A 433 36.81 12.19 15.87
CA GLU A 433 37.80 11.58 16.78
C GLU A 433 39.16 12.32 16.77
N SER A 434 39.58 12.88 15.62
CA SER A 434 40.89 13.50 15.44
C SER A 434 40.94 15.01 15.67
N ALA A 435 39.89 15.73 15.27
CA ALA A 435 39.75 17.19 15.37
C ALA A 435 38.29 17.61 15.60
N PRO A 436 37.77 17.47 16.83
CA PRO A 436 36.33 17.55 17.10
C PRO A 436 35.70 18.91 16.75
N GLU A 437 36.37 20.03 16.95
CA GLU A 437 35.81 21.34 16.65
C GLU A 437 35.72 21.64 15.13
N GLU A 438 36.76 21.28 14.36
CA GLU A 438 36.79 21.49 12.90
C GLU A 438 35.81 20.54 12.17
N ALA A 439 35.75 19.28 12.62
CA ALA A 439 34.80 18.31 12.09
C ALA A 439 33.35 18.69 12.37
N LEU A 440 33.09 19.22 13.57
CA LEU A 440 31.78 19.73 13.97
C LEU A 440 31.33 20.91 13.11
N ASP A 441 32.23 21.82 12.81
CA ASP A 441 31.92 22.97 11.97
C ASP A 441 31.74 22.58 10.50
N HIS A 442 32.56 21.66 9.99
CA HIS A 442 32.37 21.13 8.63
C HIS A 442 31.04 20.38 8.48
N LEU A 443 30.67 19.56 9.45
CA LEU A 443 29.39 18.85 9.47
C LEU A 443 28.20 19.81 9.58
N ARG A 444 28.30 20.81 10.47
CA ARG A 444 27.28 21.86 10.57
C ARG A 444 27.03 22.53 9.24
N HIS A 445 28.09 22.90 8.55
CA HIS A 445 27.98 23.58 7.25
C HIS A 445 27.41 22.66 6.17
N SER A 446 27.87 21.40 6.09
CA SER A 446 27.40 20.42 5.11
C SER A 446 25.93 20.03 5.34
N LEU A 447 25.54 19.74 6.60
CA LEU A 447 24.16 19.43 6.94
C LEU A 447 23.23 20.64 6.83
N ALA A 448 23.71 21.83 7.20
CA ALA A 448 22.94 23.06 7.07
C ALA A 448 22.74 23.42 5.59
N ALA A 449 23.78 23.35 4.77
CA ALA A 449 23.70 23.63 3.34
C ALA A 449 22.74 22.65 2.63
N PHE A 450 22.83 21.37 2.96
CA PHE A 450 21.96 20.35 2.39
C PHE A 450 20.48 20.51 2.82
N ARG A 451 20.26 20.82 4.12
CA ARG A 451 18.91 21.14 4.61
C ARG A 451 18.35 22.41 3.99
N GLU A 452 19.18 23.44 3.84
CA GLU A 452 18.80 24.69 3.20
C GLU A 452 18.41 24.47 1.74
N GLU A 453 19.19 23.71 0.99
CA GLU A 453 18.92 23.45 -0.42
C GLU A 453 17.62 22.66 -0.63
N GLN A 454 17.39 21.61 0.18
CA GLN A 454 16.16 20.84 0.12
C GLN A 454 14.95 21.60 0.61
N CYS A 455 15.10 22.26 1.76
CA CYS A 455 14.05 23.08 2.32
C CYS A 455 13.70 24.24 1.36
N ALA A 456 14.69 24.79 0.67
CA ALA A 456 14.50 25.80 -0.36
C ALA A 456 13.76 25.25 -1.59
N ALA A 457 14.11 24.06 -2.07
CA ALA A 457 13.44 23.42 -3.21
C ALA A 457 11.99 23.05 -2.88
N GLU A 458 11.73 22.45 -1.71
CA GLU A 458 10.37 22.16 -1.24
C GLU A 458 9.56 23.43 -1.02
N LYS A 459 10.13 24.45 -0.40
CA LYS A 459 9.49 25.77 -0.20
C LYS A 459 9.18 26.45 -1.52
N GLN A 460 10.09 26.37 -2.50
CA GLN A 460 9.83 26.90 -3.83
C GLN A 460 8.66 26.18 -4.50
N MET A 461 8.67 24.84 -4.46
CA MET A 461 7.59 24.01 -5.00
C MET A 461 6.26 24.34 -4.30
N MET A 462 6.24 24.42 -2.97
CA MET A 462 5.06 24.82 -2.21
C MET A 462 4.58 26.25 -2.58
N SER A 463 5.52 27.16 -2.80
CA SER A 463 5.20 28.55 -3.20
C SER A 463 4.57 28.60 -4.58
N ASP A 464 5.06 27.79 -5.52
CA ASP A 464 4.54 27.72 -6.89
C ASP A 464 3.15 27.05 -6.91
N ASP A 465 2.95 26.07 -6.06
CA ASP A 465 1.71 25.29 -5.99
C ASP A 465 0.55 25.99 -5.25
N ARG A 466 0.77 27.14 -4.61
CA ARG A 466 -0.24 27.85 -3.79
C ARG A 466 -1.42 28.44 -4.56
N LYS A 467 -1.40 28.41 -5.87
CA LYS A 467 -2.40 29.03 -6.75
C LYS A 467 -3.10 27.98 -7.59
N LEU A 468 -4.25 28.37 -8.12
CA LEU A 468 -4.91 27.54 -9.13
C LEU A 468 -4.00 27.34 -10.35
N ILE A 469 -3.86 26.11 -10.80
CA ILE A 469 -3.09 25.73 -12.00
C ILE A 469 -3.89 25.94 -13.31
N PHE A 470 -5.06 26.53 -13.23
CA PHE A 470 -5.93 26.85 -14.38
C PHE A 470 -6.56 28.21 -14.18
N GLU A 471 -6.91 28.87 -15.26
CA GLU A 471 -7.71 30.11 -15.22
C GLU A 471 -9.20 29.73 -15.10
N PRO A 472 -9.86 30.06 -13.98
CA PRO A 472 -11.29 29.85 -13.88
C PRO A 472 -12.02 30.76 -14.87
N PRO A 473 -13.17 30.33 -15.41
CA PRO A 473 -13.99 31.16 -16.24
C PRO A 473 -14.34 32.43 -15.44
N VAL A 474 -14.24 33.59 -16.10
CA VAL A 474 -14.64 34.88 -15.49
C VAL A 474 -16.05 34.72 -14.93
N PRO A 475 -16.29 34.90 -13.63
CA PRO A 475 -17.63 34.74 -13.09
C PRO A 475 -18.56 35.73 -13.83
N ALA A 476 -19.62 35.24 -14.42
CA ALA A 476 -20.77 36.11 -14.69
C ALA A 476 -21.13 36.76 -13.35
N PRO A 477 -21.50 38.08 -13.34
CA PRO A 477 -21.83 38.75 -12.09
C PRO A 477 -22.76 37.84 -11.29
N MET A 478 -22.28 37.36 -10.14
CA MET A 478 -23.03 36.39 -9.34
C MET A 478 -24.40 37.00 -9.07
N PRO A 479 -25.49 36.31 -9.42
CA PRO A 479 -26.79 36.71 -8.92
C PRO A 479 -26.67 36.76 -7.40
N GLU A 480 -27.22 37.78 -6.75
CA GLU A 480 -27.21 37.94 -5.29
C GLU A 480 -27.52 36.56 -4.69
N MET A 481 -26.62 36.07 -3.83
CA MET A 481 -26.76 34.77 -3.21
C MET A 481 -28.19 34.59 -2.72
N PRO A 482 -28.92 33.55 -3.14
CA PRO A 482 -30.28 33.38 -2.68
C PRO A 482 -30.28 33.34 -1.15
N LYS A 483 -31.06 34.18 -0.51
CA LYS A 483 -31.21 34.28 0.96
C LYS A 483 -31.70 32.94 1.58
N LYS A 484 -31.96 31.92 0.76
CA LYS A 484 -32.27 30.53 1.15
C LYS A 484 -31.17 29.62 0.66
N THR A 485 -30.69 28.74 1.55
CA THR A 485 -29.76 27.68 1.18
C THR A 485 -30.34 26.83 0.03
N PRO A 486 -29.61 26.63 -1.07
CA PRO A 486 -30.09 25.80 -2.15
C PRO A 486 -30.34 24.37 -1.63
N VAL A 487 -31.47 23.80 -2.03
CA VAL A 487 -31.76 22.39 -1.72
C VAL A 487 -30.81 21.54 -2.53
N LEU A 488 -29.86 20.86 -1.86
CA LEU A 488 -28.90 19.96 -2.49
C LEU A 488 -29.64 18.76 -3.10
N LYS A 489 -29.50 18.59 -4.42
CA LYS A 489 -30.08 17.47 -5.18
C LYS A 489 -29.02 16.44 -5.55
N GLN A 490 -27.81 16.91 -5.91
CA GLN A 490 -26.71 16.08 -6.34
C GLN A 490 -25.40 16.62 -5.72
N VAL A 491 -24.66 15.73 -5.08
CA VAL A 491 -23.45 16.05 -4.33
C VAL A 491 -22.32 15.15 -4.78
N LEU A 492 -21.12 15.73 -4.99
CA LEU A 492 -19.89 14.96 -5.15
C LEU A 492 -19.17 14.89 -3.81
N LEU A 493 -18.79 13.67 -3.40
CA LEU A 493 -17.95 13.42 -2.23
C LEU A 493 -16.65 12.75 -2.68
N THR A 494 -15.51 13.31 -2.27
CA THR A 494 -14.22 12.63 -2.38
C THR A 494 -13.82 12.05 -1.02
N GLY A 495 -13.02 10.98 -1.02
CA GLY A 495 -12.57 10.34 0.22
C GLY A 495 -13.65 9.59 0.99
N GLY A 496 -14.70 9.10 0.32
CA GLY A 496 -15.82 8.39 0.93
C GLY A 496 -15.45 7.05 1.59
N THR A 497 -14.34 6.44 1.21
CA THR A 497 -13.81 5.20 1.82
C THR A 497 -12.77 5.46 2.92
N GLY A 498 -12.41 6.73 3.18
CA GLY A 498 -11.48 7.13 4.22
C GLY A 498 -12.11 7.11 5.63
N PHE A 499 -11.40 7.65 6.63
CA PHE A 499 -11.83 7.58 8.03
C PHE A 499 -13.14 8.36 8.29
N ILE A 500 -13.23 9.62 7.85
CA ILE A 500 -14.42 10.47 8.03
C ILE A 500 -15.49 10.15 6.96
N GLY A 501 -15.08 9.62 5.81
CA GLY A 501 -15.93 9.44 4.63
C GLY A 501 -17.26 8.72 4.86
N PRO A 502 -17.29 7.53 5.52
CA PRO A 502 -18.53 6.82 5.79
C PRO A 502 -19.52 7.62 6.64
N PHE A 503 -19.00 8.38 7.60
CA PHE A 503 -19.83 9.26 8.46
C PHE A 503 -20.37 10.46 7.68
N LEU A 504 -19.61 10.99 6.70
CA LEU A 504 -20.11 12.02 5.77
C LEU A 504 -21.24 11.46 4.89
N ILE A 505 -21.07 10.26 4.35
CA ILE A 505 -22.15 9.58 3.59
C ILE A 505 -23.40 9.45 4.46
N LYS A 506 -23.24 8.94 5.68
CA LYS A 506 -24.37 8.81 6.62
C LYS A 506 -25.05 10.16 6.86
N SER A 507 -24.28 11.20 7.19
CA SER A 507 -24.82 12.53 7.48
C SER A 507 -25.53 13.17 6.28
N LEU A 508 -24.96 13.00 5.07
CA LEU A 508 -25.60 13.44 3.82
C LEU A 508 -26.91 12.70 3.55
N LEU A 509 -26.96 11.39 3.82
CA LEU A 509 -28.18 10.59 3.68
C LEU A 509 -29.29 11.02 4.65
N GLU A 510 -28.92 11.31 5.91
CA GLU A 510 -29.87 11.68 6.97
C GLU A 510 -30.34 13.13 6.87
N GLN A 511 -29.45 14.07 6.53
CA GLN A 511 -29.73 15.51 6.56
C GLN A 511 -30.20 16.09 5.22
N THR A 512 -30.03 15.36 4.13
CA THR A 512 -30.39 15.83 2.78
C THR A 512 -31.21 14.78 2.03
N ARG A 513 -31.73 15.18 0.84
CA ARG A 513 -32.35 14.25 -0.12
C ARG A 513 -31.47 14.03 -1.37
N ALA A 514 -30.23 14.52 -1.34
CA ALA A 514 -29.34 14.48 -2.49
C ALA A 514 -28.96 13.05 -2.91
N LYS A 515 -28.72 12.85 -4.19
CA LYS A 515 -27.90 11.76 -4.69
C LYS A 515 -26.44 12.08 -4.39
N ILE A 516 -25.68 11.10 -3.92
CA ILE A 516 -24.30 11.28 -3.49
C ILE A 516 -23.41 10.50 -4.44
N TYR A 517 -22.69 11.22 -5.31
CA TYR A 517 -21.67 10.67 -6.18
C TYR A 517 -20.37 10.62 -5.40
N VAL A 518 -19.79 9.44 -5.25
CA VAL A 518 -18.59 9.26 -4.42
C VAL A 518 -17.43 8.86 -5.31
N LEU A 519 -16.40 9.71 -5.37
CA LEU A 519 -15.15 9.39 -6.08
C LEU A 519 -14.42 8.28 -5.32
N VAL A 520 -14.22 7.14 -5.95
CA VAL A 520 -13.59 5.95 -5.37
C VAL A 520 -12.52 5.43 -6.33
N ARG A 521 -11.36 5.13 -5.81
CA ARG A 521 -10.33 4.41 -6.57
C ARG A 521 -10.78 2.98 -6.78
N SER A 522 -11.45 2.73 -7.89
CA SER A 522 -11.98 1.41 -8.26
C SER A 522 -11.91 1.21 -9.76
N SER A 523 -11.87 -0.03 -10.20
CA SER A 523 -11.88 -0.36 -11.63
C SER A 523 -13.25 -0.11 -12.26
N ASP A 524 -14.32 -0.23 -11.49
CA ASP A 524 -15.70 -0.09 -11.93
C ASP A 524 -16.62 0.30 -10.78
N GLU A 525 -17.89 0.57 -11.12
CA GLU A 525 -18.92 0.99 -10.18
C GLU A 525 -19.25 -0.08 -9.13
N ASN A 526 -19.24 -1.37 -9.50
CA ASN A 526 -19.59 -2.45 -8.58
C ASN A 526 -18.54 -2.60 -7.48
N LEU A 527 -17.25 -2.62 -7.85
CA LEU A 527 -16.16 -2.61 -6.88
C LEU A 527 -16.17 -1.33 -6.04
N GLY A 528 -16.45 -0.18 -6.66
CA GLY A 528 -16.64 1.08 -5.97
C GLY A 528 -17.74 0.99 -4.91
N LYS A 529 -18.88 0.39 -5.27
CA LYS A 529 -20.03 0.19 -4.36
C LYS A 529 -19.69 -0.76 -3.22
N GLN A 530 -18.99 -1.86 -3.50
CA GLN A 530 -18.52 -2.81 -2.46
C GLN A 530 -17.56 -2.14 -1.47
N ARG A 531 -16.58 -1.37 -1.97
CA ARG A 531 -15.66 -0.62 -1.09
C ARG A 531 -16.40 0.38 -0.21
N LEU A 532 -17.42 1.05 -0.74
CA LEU A 532 -18.24 1.95 0.05
C LEU A 532 -19.10 1.19 1.08
N ARG A 533 -19.67 0.02 0.74
CA ARG A 533 -20.37 -0.84 1.72
C ARG A 533 -19.44 -1.30 2.83
N ALA A 534 -18.22 -1.74 2.51
CA ALA A 534 -17.24 -2.13 3.50
C ALA A 534 -16.85 -0.94 4.41
N ALA A 535 -16.70 0.25 3.84
CA ALA A 535 -16.46 1.46 4.60
C ALA A 535 -17.63 1.82 5.52
N MET A 536 -18.89 1.71 5.04
CA MET A 536 -20.08 1.90 5.87
C MET A 536 -20.16 0.89 7.01
N ALA A 537 -19.84 -0.37 6.76
CA ALA A 537 -19.82 -1.42 7.79
C ALA A 537 -18.79 -1.15 8.90
N SER A 538 -17.70 -0.45 8.60
CA SER A 538 -16.68 -0.09 9.60
C SER A 538 -17.19 0.88 10.69
N MET A 539 -18.26 1.62 10.44
CA MET A 539 -18.90 2.48 11.46
C MET A 539 -19.61 1.67 12.57
N GLY A 540 -19.77 0.38 12.39
CA GLY A 540 -20.59 -0.49 13.24
C GLY A 540 -21.93 -0.83 12.60
N PRO A 541 -22.87 -1.46 13.32
CA PRO A 541 -24.15 -1.87 12.77
C PRO A 541 -24.94 -0.70 12.18
N CYS A 542 -25.18 -0.73 10.89
CA CYS A 542 -26.02 0.22 10.19
C CYS A 542 -27.46 -0.30 10.18
N GLY A 543 -28.42 0.53 10.59
CA GLY A 543 -29.84 0.17 10.55
C GLY A 543 -30.31 -0.07 9.11
N LYS A 544 -31.32 -0.95 8.94
CA LYS A 544 -31.87 -1.32 7.62
C LYS A 544 -32.28 -0.09 6.79
N ALA A 545 -32.95 0.88 7.39
CA ALA A 545 -33.35 2.11 6.71
C ALA A 545 -32.19 2.93 6.15
N LEU A 546 -31.05 3.01 6.88
CA LEU A 546 -29.87 3.70 6.40
C LEU A 546 -29.26 2.98 5.18
N MET A 547 -29.22 1.65 5.22
CA MET A 547 -28.69 0.86 4.10
C MET A 547 -29.61 0.94 2.86
N GLU A 548 -30.93 0.98 3.03
CA GLU A 548 -31.88 1.22 1.93
C GLU A 548 -31.64 2.60 1.29
N MET A 549 -31.44 3.65 2.09
CA MET A 549 -31.08 4.98 1.57
C MET A 549 -29.71 4.98 0.87
N PHE A 550 -28.75 4.24 1.42
CA PHE A 550 -27.42 4.08 0.82
C PHE A 550 -27.52 3.44 -0.57
N GLU A 551 -28.25 2.33 -0.69
CA GLU A 551 -28.40 1.64 -1.99
C GLU A 551 -29.09 2.52 -3.05
N ALA A 552 -30.08 3.29 -2.63
CA ALA A 552 -30.87 4.12 -3.54
C ALA A 552 -30.16 5.43 -3.96
N ARG A 553 -29.26 5.97 -3.14
CA ARG A 553 -28.77 7.35 -3.31
C ARG A 553 -27.26 7.51 -3.39
N VAL A 554 -26.47 6.49 -3.03
CA VAL A 554 -25.00 6.54 -3.11
C VAL A 554 -24.51 5.87 -4.39
N ILE A 555 -23.88 6.65 -5.26
CA ILE A 555 -23.41 6.24 -6.58
C ILE A 555 -21.89 6.35 -6.60
N PRO A 556 -21.16 5.25 -6.75
CA PRO A 556 -19.72 5.29 -6.89
C PRO A 556 -19.32 5.88 -8.25
N VAL A 557 -18.28 6.67 -8.26
CA VAL A 557 -17.63 7.22 -9.45
C VAL A 557 -16.19 6.74 -9.45
N SER A 558 -15.84 5.90 -10.40
CA SER A 558 -14.48 5.35 -10.51
C SER A 558 -13.51 6.44 -10.97
N GLY A 559 -12.54 6.81 -10.11
CA GLY A 559 -11.55 7.83 -10.41
C GLY A 559 -10.47 7.92 -9.33
N ASP A 560 -9.47 8.77 -9.55
CA ASP A 560 -8.32 8.97 -8.67
C ASP A 560 -7.95 10.45 -8.58
N LEU A 561 -7.79 10.96 -7.36
CA LEU A 561 -7.39 12.36 -7.10
C LEU A 561 -6.02 12.69 -7.70
N GLY A 562 -5.07 11.75 -7.74
CA GLY A 562 -3.74 11.94 -8.31
C GLY A 562 -3.70 11.91 -9.84
N GLN A 563 -4.84 11.91 -10.54
CA GLN A 563 -4.90 11.87 -11.99
C GLN A 563 -5.54 13.12 -12.58
N PRO A 564 -5.08 13.61 -13.74
CA PRO A 564 -5.73 14.70 -14.47
C PRO A 564 -7.22 14.41 -14.69
N LYS A 565 -8.06 15.41 -14.52
CA LYS A 565 -9.53 15.28 -14.53
C LYS A 565 -10.04 14.17 -13.61
N LEU A 566 -9.34 13.92 -12.49
CA LEU A 566 -9.66 12.85 -11.53
C LEU A 566 -9.67 11.45 -12.14
N GLY A 567 -9.01 11.24 -13.27
CA GLY A 567 -9.04 9.99 -14.04
C GLY A 567 -10.41 9.63 -14.63
N LEU A 568 -11.32 10.61 -14.73
CA LEU A 568 -12.69 10.39 -15.21
C LEU A 568 -12.79 10.41 -16.74
N PRO A 569 -13.65 9.56 -17.33
CA PRO A 569 -14.09 9.71 -18.71
C PRO A 569 -14.73 11.07 -18.95
N GLN A 570 -14.63 11.59 -20.19
CA GLN A 570 -15.10 12.94 -20.50
C GLN A 570 -16.61 13.12 -20.27
N ASP A 571 -17.43 12.14 -20.62
CA ASP A 571 -18.87 12.15 -20.40
C ASP A 571 -19.26 12.19 -18.91
N VAL A 572 -18.52 11.44 -18.05
CA VAL A 572 -18.71 11.47 -16.60
C VAL A 572 -18.29 12.83 -16.04
N TRP A 573 -17.14 13.37 -16.51
CA TRP A 573 -16.70 14.71 -16.13
C TRP A 573 -17.74 15.78 -16.48
N ASP A 574 -18.25 15.78 -17.73
CA ASP A 574 -19.24 16.75 -18.21
C ASP A 574 -20.57 16.62 -17.46
N PHE A 575 -20.99 15.40 -17.15
CA PHE A 575 -22.14 15.15 -16.28
C PHE A 575 -21.94 15.76 -14.89
N LEU A 576 -20.83 15.49 -14.21
CA LEU A 576 -20.55 16.05 -12.89
C LEU A 576 -20.41 17.58 -12.94
N ALA A 577 -19.83 18.12 -14.01
CA ALA A 577 -19.70 19.56 -14.21
C ALA A 577 -21.07 20.26 -14.34
N SER A 578 -22.04 19.63 -14.98
CA SER A 578 -23.38 20.21 -15.21
C SER A 578 -24.37 19.95 -14.08
N GLU A 579 -24.28 18.81 -13.41
CA GLU A 579 -25.33 18.32 -12.53
C GLU A 579 -25.09 18.51 -11.03
N ILE A 580 -23.83 18.53 -10.58
CA ILE A 580 -23.50 18.62 -9.15
C ILE A 580 -23.84 20.02 -8.59
N ASP A 581 -24.52 20.05 -7.43
CA ASP A 581 -24.83 21.27 -6.67
C ASP A 581 -23.73 21.67 -5.69
N ALA A 582 -23.12 20.66 -5.04
CA ALA A 582 -22.08 20.88 -4.05
C ALA A 582 -21.01 19.78 -4.09
N VAL A 583 -19.80 20.17 -3.75
CA VAL A 583 -18.66 19.26 -3.57
C VAL A 583 -18.29 19.20 -2.09
N PHE A 584 -18.14 17.98 -1.56
CA PHE A 584 -17.51 17.71 -0.27
C PHE A 584 -16.16 17.08 -0.52
N HIS A 585 -15.12 17.88 -0.43
CA HIS A 585 -13.74 17.41 -0.70
C HIS A 585 -13.05 17.02 0.60
N ASN A 586 -13.19 15.71 0.93
CA ASN A 586 -12.56 15.07 2.10
C ASN A 586 -11.41 14.11 1.71
N GLY A 587 -11.20 13.88 0.42
CA GLY A 587 -10.16 13.00 -0.08
C GLY A 587 -8.78 13.61 0.09
N ALA A 588 -7.90 12.89 0.78
CA ALA A 588 -6.49 13.22 0.95
C ALA A 588 -5.68 11.96 1.28
N THR A 589 -4.41 11.98 0.94
CA THR A 589 -3.42 11.05 1.50
C THR A 589 -2.99 11.58 2.86
N VAL A 590 -3.15 10.77 3.91
CA VAL A 590 -2.74 11.10 5.28
C VAL A 590 -1.57 10.20 5.64
N ASN A 591 -0.38 10.77 5.70
CA ASN A 591 0.84 10.06 6.09
C ASN A 591 1.81 11.07 6.74
N TYR A 592 2.32 10.75 7.93
CA TYR A 592 3.20 11.65 8.70
C TYR A 592 4.68 11.48 8.35
N LEU A 593 5.03 10.46 7.54
CA LEU A 593 6.41 10.11 7.17
C LEU A 593 6.78 10.47 5.74
N LEU A 594 5.79 10.72 4.88
CA LEU A 594 6.04 11.10 3.49
C LEU A 594 6.34 12.61 3.41
N ASN A 595 7.29 12.98 2.55
CA ASN A 595 7.60 14.36 2.22
C ASN A 595 6.51 15.00 1.34
N TYR A 596 6.62 16.31 1.12
CA TYR A 596 5.66 17.09 0.34
C TYR A 596 5.48 16.55 -1.09
N ASP A 597 6.56 16.26 -1.79
CA ASP A 597 6.54 15.81 -3.18
C ASP A 597 5.67 14.55 -3.38
N LEU A 598 5.83 13.56 -2.51
CA LEU A 598 5.05 12.31 -2.57
C LEU A 598 3.55 12.47 -2.24
N MET A 599 3.19 13.56 -1.58
CA MET A 599 1.80 13.86 -1.23
C MET A 599 1.14 14.87 -2.17
N ARG A 600 1.94 15.58 -2.94
CA ARG A 600 1.56 16.68 -3.82
C ARG A 600 0.47 16.28 -4.81
N ASP A 601 0.65 15.15 -5.52
CA ASP A 601 -0.27 14.73 -6.58
C ASP A 601 -1.71 14.54 -6.08
N ALA A 602 -1.88 13.84 -4.95
CA ALA A 602 -3.22 13.56 -4.43
C ALA A 602 -3.80 14.75 -3.66
N ASN A 603 -2.98 15.44 -2.84
CA ASN A 603 -3.47 16.45 -1.91
C ASN A 603 -3.57 17.84 -2.55
N VAL A 604 -2.62 18.20 -3.39
CA VAL A 604 -2.53 19.55 -3.98
C VAL A 604 -3.07 19.57 -5.40
N LEU A 605 -2.47 18.79 -6.31
CA LEU A 605 -2.93 18.74 -7.71
C LEU A 605 -4.34 18.14 -7.80
N GLY A 606 -4.63 17.11 -6.98
CA GLY A 606 -5.98 16.57 -6.86
C GLY A 606 -7.00 17.59 -6.37
N THR A 607 -6.65 18.43 -5.39
CA THR A 607 -7.52 19.56 -4.98
C THR A 607 -7.74 20.54 -6.12
N ASN A 608 -6.70 20.87 -6.89
CA ASN A 608 -6.83 21.73 -8.09
C ASN A 608 -7.79 21.11 -9.12
N GLU A 609 -7.72 19.80 -9.38
CA GLU A 609 -8.65 19.13 -10.31
C GLU A 609 -10.09 19.14 -9.79
N VAL A 610 -10.31 18.93 -8.50
CA VAL A 610 -11.66 19.04 -7.90
C VAL A 610 -12.19 20.47 -7.96
N LEU A 611 -11.33 21.48 -7.78
CA LEU A 611 -11.69 22.89 -7.96
C LEU A 611 -11.99 23.21 -9.43
N ARG A 612 -11.23 22.67 -10.37
CA ARG A 612 -11.53 22.77 -11.81
C ARG A 612 -12.93 22.27 -12.12
N LEU A 613 -13.32 21.12 -11.56
CA LEU A 613 -14.67 20.59 -11.67
C LEU A 613 -15.70 21.54 -11.00
N ALA A 614 -15.35 22.12 -9.86
CA ALA A 614 -16.24 23.03 -9.14
C ALA A 614 -16.54 24.30 -9.93
N PHE A 615 -15.59 24.82 -10.69
CA PHE A 615 -15.78 25.96 -11.59
C PHE A 615 -16.41 25.58 -12.94
N ALA A 616 -16.33 24.31 -13.36
CA ALA A 616 -16.84 23.87 -14.66
C ALA A 616 -18.39 23.80 -14.68
N GLY A 617 -18.98 24.23 -15.81
CA GLY A 617 -20.44 24.23 -15.99
C GLY A 617 -21.14 25.25 -15.06
N ARG A 618 -22.02 24.75 -14.17
CA ARG A 618 -22.71 25.63 -13.21
C ARG A 618 -21.90 25.82 -11.93
N PRO A 619 -22.02 26.97 -11.22
CA PRO A 619 -21.38 27.21 -9.94
C PRO A 619 -21.79 26.17 -8.89
N LYS A 620 -20.83 25.68 -8.11
CA LYS A 620 -21.04 24.70 -7.06
C LYS A 620 -20.62 25.27 -5.71
N GLU A 621 -21.30 24.85 -4.64
CA GLU A 621 -20.77 25.07 -3.30
C GLU A 621 -19.63 24.09 -3.02
N PHE A 622 -18.54 24.59 -2.45
CA PHE A 622 -17.35 23.79 -2.17
C PHE A 622 -17.11 23.69 -0.66
N ASN A 623 -17.07 22.48 -0.14
CA ASN A 623 -16.86 22.19 1.26
C ASN A 623 -15.56 21.40 1.40
N TYR A 624 -14.49 22.06 1.84
CA TYR A 624 -13.16 21.49 1.95
C TYR A 624 -12.86 21.05 3.37
N VAL A 625 -12.47 19.78 3.53
CA VAL A 625 -12.00 19.25 4.82
C VAL A 625 -10.48 19.40 4.88
N SER A 626 -10.03 20.39 5.62
CA SER A 626 -8.64 20.69 5.94
C SER A 626 -8.21 20.00 7.24
N THR A 627 -7.35 20.61 8.03
CA THR A 627 -6.89 20.15 9.35
C THR A 627 -6.34 21.33 10.14
N THR A 628 -6.31 21.23 11.47
CA THR A 628 -5.58 22.20 12.30
C THR A 628 -4.05 22.10 12.13
N PHE A 629 -3.53 21.02 11.55
CA PHE A 629 -2.09 20.88 11.25
C PHE A 629 -1.56 21.89 10.21
N VAL A 630 -2.43 22.61 9.49
CA VAL A 630 -2.02 23.71 8.60
C VAL A 630 -1.31 24.85 9.34
N PHE A 631 -1.42 24.94 10.65
CA PHE A 631 -0.68 25.88 11.48
C PHE A 631 0.69 25.36 11.92
N GLY A 632 1.00 24.09 11.66
CA GLY A 632 2.28 23.51 12.07
C GLY A 632 2.59 23.77 13.54
N TRP A 633 3.83 24.13 13.79
CA TRP A 633 4.38 24.43 15.12
C TRP A 633 4.20 25.91 15.55
N ALA A 634 3.17 26.58 15.06
CA ALA A 634 2.92 27.98 15.46
C ALA A 634 2.77 28.09 16.99
N VAL A 635 3.55 29.01 17.59
CA VAL A 635 3.58 29.23 19.04
C VAL A 635 2.55 30.27 19.52
N LYS A 636 1.67 30.73 18.63
CA LYS A 636 0.58 31.65 18.98
C LYS A 636 -0.36 30.99 19.99
N SER A 637 -0.66 31.63 21.10
CA SER A 637 -1.48 31.07 22.17
C SER A 637 -2.93 30.79 21.76
N VAL A 638 -3.50 31.63 20.91
CA VAL A 638 -4.82 31.45 20.31
C VAL A 638 -4.73 31.58 18.80
N LEU A 639 -5.20 30.56 18.08
CA LEU A 639 -5.33 30.55 16.63
C LEU A 639 -6.79 30.74 16.26
N TYR A 640 -7.08 31.82 15.56
CA TYR A 640 -8.43 32.18 15.16
C TYR A 640 -8.82 31.52 13.83
N GLU A 641 -10.12 31.32 13.62
CA GLU A 641 -10.66 30.73 12.38
C GLU A 641 -10.33 31.60 11.14
N THR A 642 -10.12 32.88 11.36
CA THR A 642 -9.70 33.84 10.33
C THR A 642 -8.20 33.88 10.08
N ASP A 643 -7.40 33.25 10.96
CA ASP A 643 -5.95 33.22 10.79
C ASP A 643 -5.57 32.38 9.57
N LEU A 644 -4.68 32.95 8.75
CA LEU A 644 -3.96 32.22 7.71
C LEU A 644 -2.54 32.01 8.23
N ASN A 645 -2.04 30.80 8.12
CA ASN A 645 -0.63 30.54 8.37
C ASN A 645 0.16 30.99 7.13
N GLU A 646 0.87 32.10 7.23
CA GLU A 646 1.73 32.62 6.15
C GLU A 646 3.16 32.10 6.25
N ASN A 647 3.53 31.51 7.39
CA ASN A 647 4.89 31.05 7.64
C ASN A 647 5.05 29.54 7.32
N MET A 648 5.60 29.24 6.15
CA MET A 648 5.91 27.89 5.70
C MET A 648 6.99 27.21 6.56
N GLU A 649 7.83 27.98 7.28
CA GLU A 649 8.90 27.43 8.10
C GLU A 649 8.41 26.67 9.33
N LEU A 650 7.15 26.87 9.71
CA LEU A 650 6.50 26.14 10.80
C LEU A 650 5.95 24.78 10.36
N LEU A 651 6.07 24.44 9.07
CA LEU A 651 5.55 23.20 8.50
C LEU A 651 6.72 22.29 8.14
N ASP A 652 6.98 21.26 8.93
CA ASP A 652 8.15 20.40 8.82
C ASP A 652 7.84 18.98 8.37
N PHE A 653 6.59 18.63 8.08
CA PHE A 653 6.21 17.31 7.57
C PHE A 653 5.20 17.40 6.41
N GLY A 654 5.37 16.52 5.44
CA GLY A 654 4.68 16.61 4.14
C GLY A 654 3.16 16.65 4.22
N TYR A 655 2.54 16.01 5.24
CA TYR A 655 1.08 16.10 5.41
C TYR A 655 0.63 17.53 5.72
N SER A 656 1.25 18.18 6.72
CA SER A 656 0.91 19.56 7.06
C SER A 656 1.18 20.53 5.90
N GLN A 657 2.32 20.36 5.23
CA GLN A 657 2.71 21.12 4.05
C GLN A 657 1.70 20.97 2.91
N SER A 658 1.35 19.75 2.54
CA SER A 658 0.43 19.48 1.43
C SER A 658 -1.00 19.97 1.72
N LYS A 659 -1.47 19.82 2.96
CA LYS A 659 -2.79 20.33 3.38
C LYS A 659 -2.82 21.85 3.44
N TRP A 660 -1.72 22.48 3.87
CA TRP A 660 -1.60 23.93 3.87
C TRP A 660 -1.63 24.49 2.46
N VAL A 661 -0.83 23.95 1.52
CA VAL A 661 -0.83 24.38 0.12
C VAL A 661 -2.20 24.19 -0.51
N ALA A 662 -2.83 23.03 -0.33
CA ALA A 662 -4.17 22.77 -0.84
C ALA A 662 -5.22 23.76 -0.28
N GLU A 663 -5.09 24.14 0.99
CA GLU A 663 -5.96 25.15 1.59
C GLU A 663 -5.73 26.54 0.97
N GLN A 664 -4.48 26.95 0.70
CA GLN A 664 -4.17 28.21 0.00
C GLN A 664 -4.78 28.23 -1.39
N VAL A 665 -4.75 27.10 -2.11
CA VAL A 665 -5.42 26.96 -3.42
C VAL A 665 -6.94 27.18 -3.30
N VAL A 666 -7.57 26.65 -2.23
CA VAL A 666 -9.01 26.88 -1.97
C VAL A 666 -9.29 28.33 -1.62
N VAL A 667 -8.38 29.00 -0.88
CA VAL A 667 -8.47 30.44 -0.58
C VAL A 667 -8.33 31.27 -1.86
N ASP A 668 -7.40 30.91 -2.75
CA ASP A 668 -7.27 31.54 -4.07
C ASP A 668 -8.55 31.36 -4.89
N ALA A 669 -9.13 30.15 -4.89
CA ALA A 669 -10.42 29.90 -5.55
C ALA A 669 -11.56 30.75 -5.00
N ARG A 670 -11.62 31.00 -3.68
CA ARG A 670 -12.57 31.96 -3.07
C ARG A 670 -12.39 33.35 -3.59
N SER A 671 -11.14 33.82 -3.69
CA SER A 671 -10.84 35.18 -4.20
C SER A 671 -11.28 35.37 -5.64
N ARG A 672 -11.38 34.25 -6.40
CA ARG A 672 -11.86 34.21 -7.79
C ARG A 672 -13.35 33.88 -7.91
N GLY A 673 -14.10 33.93 -6.81
CA GLY A 673 -15.57 33.86 -6.80
C GLY A 673 -16.16 32.52 -6.48
N LEU A 674 -15.37 31.47 -6.10
CA LEU A 674 -15.92 30.22 -5.65
C LEU A 674 -16.55 30.35 -4.25
N THR A 675 -17.78 29.92 -4.10
CA THR A 675 -18.41 29.77 -2.78
C THR A 675 -17.82 28.56 -2.06
N ALA A 676 -16.96 28.78 -1.05
CA ALA A 676 -16.29 27.68 -0.39
C ALA A 676 -16.28 27.81 1.14
N ARG A 677 -16.48 26.71 1.84
CA ARG A 677 -16.24 26.55 3.28
C ARG A 677 -15.00 25.72 3.50
N ILE A 678 -14.20 26.07 4.49
CA ILE A 678 -13.04 25.31 4.93
C ILE A 678 -13.30 24.83 6.35
N PHE A 679 -13.17 23.54 6.57
CA PHE A 679 -13.30 22.92 7.88
C PHE A 679 -11.93 22.39 8.31
N ARG A 680 -11.44 22.81 9.47
CA ARG A 680 -10.16 22.41 10.06
C ARG A 680 -10.42 21.53 11.29
N PRO A 681 -10.69 20.22 11.12
CA PRO A 681 -10.78 19.33 12.26
C PRO A 681 -9.44 19.23 13.01
N ALA A 682 -9.54 19.09 14.33
CA ALA A 682 -8.41 18.72 15.17
C ALA A 682 -8.16 17.18 15.08
N LEU A 683 -7.73 16.56 16.17
CA LEU A 683 -7.53 15.12 16.23
C LEU A 683 -8.89 14.37 16.13
N VAL A 684 -9.12 13.71 15.02
CA VAL A 684 -10.38 12.98 14.81
C VAL A 684 -10.27 11.60 15.46
N SER A 685 -11.15 11.33 16.43
CA SER A 685 -11.24 10.04 17.11
C SER A 685 -12.30 9.12 16.47
N PRO A 686 -12.25 7.80 16.73
CA PRO A 686 -13.36 6.92 16.45
C PRO A 686 -14.68 7.47 16.99
N SER A 687 -15.81 7.08 16.41
CA SER A 687 -17.13 7.53 16.89
C SER A 687 -17.37 7.13 18.35
N VAL A 688 -18.30 7.77 19.02
CA VAL A 688 -18.68 7.45 20.41
C VAL A 688 -19.15 6.00 20.56
N THR A 689 -19.62 5.38 19.50
CA THR A 689 -20.00 3.95 19.48
C THR A 689 -18.82 3.02 19.16
N GLY A 690 -17.62 3.56 18.95
CA GLY A 690 -16.41 2.81 18.59
C GLY A 690 -16.36 2.39 17.13
N GLY A 691 -17.02 3.11 16.22
CA GLY A 691 -16.94 2.90 14.78
C GLY A 691 -15.75 3.63 14.16
N GLY A 692 -15.17 3.05 13.12
CA GLY A 692 -14.05 3.62 12.36
C GLY A 692 -13.25 2.54 11.62
N ASN A 693 -12.47 2.95 10.64
CA ASN A 693 -11.68 2.04 9.80
C ASN A 693 -10.18 2.34 9.77
N ASN A 694 -9.72 3.40 10.44
CA ASN A 694 -8.32 3.81 10.43
C ASN A 694 -7.85 4.23 11.82
N PHE A 695 -6.54 4.31 11.97
CA PHE A 695 -5.83 4.72 13.19
C PHE A 695 -5.16 6.07 12.96
N ASP A 696 -5.63 7.10 13.61
CA ASP A 696 -4.91 8.37 13.67
C ASP A 696 -3.77 8.29 14.71
N ILE A 697 -2.79 9.20 14.62
CA ILE A 697 -1.64 9.28 15.52
C ILE A 697 -2.05 9.25 17.00
N ALA A 698 -3.13 9.94 17.33
CA ALA A 698 -3.63 10.02 18.69
C ALA A 698 -4.15 8.67 19.22
N VAL A 699 -4.88 7.90 18.39
CA VAL A 699 -5.35 6.56 18.76
C VAL A 699 -4.17 5.60 18.92
N ARG A 700 -3.14 5.72 18.06
CA ARG A 700 -1.91 4.92 18.16
C ARG A 700 -1.16 5.20 19.45
N LEU A 701 -1.02 6.48 19.84
CA LEU A 701 -0.38 6.89 21.09
C LEU A 701 -1.16 6.37 22.31
N VAL A 702 -2.48 6.54 22.32
CA VAL A 702 -3.34 6.03 23.42
C VAL A 702 -3.25 4.51 23.52
N ALA A 703 -3.26 3.80 22.40
CA ALA A 703 -3.13 2.34 22.39
C ALA A 703 -1.78 1.89 22.95
N PHE A 704 -0.69 2.54 22.55
CA PHE A 704 0.64 2.30 23.10
C PHE A 704 0.68 2.51 24.62
N MET A 705 0.17 3.66 25.09
CA MET A 705 0.10 3.97 26.52
C MET A 705 -0.70 2.90 27.27
N VAL A 706 -1.82 2.45 26.72
CA VAL A 706 -2.63 1.40 27.34
C VAL A 706 -1.88 0.06 27.37
N ASN A 707 -1.26 -0.36 26.29
CA ASN A 707 -0.58 -1.65 26.21
C ASN A 707 0.63 -1.72 27.16
N HIS A 708 1.40 -0.64 27.25
CA HIS A 708 2.62 -0.58 28.06
C HIS A 708 2.42 -0.05 29.49
N GLY A 709 1.23 0.47 29.80
CA GLY A 709 0.91 0.98 31.14
C GLY A 709 1.70 2.25 31.48
N ILE A 710 2.04 3.07 30.51
CA ILE A 710 2.73 4.35 30.71
C ILE A 710 1.86 5.52 30.29
N GLY A 711 2.01 6.65 30.95
CA GLY A 711 1.27 7.88 30.65
C GLY A 711 2.20 9.09 30.63
N VAL A 712 1.84 10.09 29.83
CA VAL A 712 2.57 11.34 29.79
C VAL A 712 1.84 12.42 30.57
N ASP A 713 2.56 13.05 31.47
CA ASP A 713 2.12 14.23 32.23
C ASP A 713 2.55 15.47 31.46
N THR A 714 1.61 16.08 30.78
CA THR A 714 1.82 17.31 30.02
C THR A 714 0.58 18.20 30.11
N LEU A 715 0.79 19.50 30.11
CA LEU A 715 -0.29 20.50 30.05
C LEU A 715 -0.75 20.78 28.62
N ASN A 716 -0.10 20.18 27.62
CA ASN A 716 -0.52 20.29 26.23
C ASN A 716 -2.00 19.91 26.08
N GLN A 717 -2.72 20.84 25.49
CA GLN A 717 -4.15 20.66 25.28
C GLN A 717 -4.39 19.82 24.01
N VAL A 718 -5.24 18.82 24.12
CA VAL A 718 -5.65 17.96 23.03
C VAL A 718 -7.15 18.06 22.82
N SER A 719 -7.55 18.07 21.56
CA SER A 719 -8.96 18.12 21.16
C SER A 719 -9.30 16.89 20.32
N PHE A 720 -9.93 15.90 20.96
CA PHE A 720 -10.44 14.69 20.28
C PHE A 720 -11.89 14.90 19.90
N VAL A 721 -12.15 15.00 18.59
CA VAL A 721 -13.52 15.13 18.09
C VAL A 721 -13.93 13.82 17.40
N PRO A 722 -15.01 13.16 17.86
CA PRO A 722 -15.48 11.91 17.23
C PRO A 722 -15.87 12.10 15.75
N ALA A 723 -15.48 11.15 14.90
CA ALA A 723 -15.68 11.22 13.45
C ALA A 723 -17.15 11.40 13.03
N ASP A 724 -18.08 10.84 13.79
CA ASP A 724 -19.52 11.01 13.58
C ASP A 724 -20.00 12.46 13.90
N ILE A 725 -19.40 13.11 14.88
CA ILE A 725 -19.68 14.52 15.21
C ILE A 725 -19.07 15.44 14.15
N VAL A 726 -17.80 15.21 13.77
CA VAL A 726 -17.14 15.95 12.71
C VAL A 726 -17.97 15.94 11.41
N ALA A 727 -18.32 14.76 10.94
CA ALA A 727 -19.07 14.56 9.71
C ALA A 727 -20.47 15.17 9.79
N ASN A 728 -21.17 14.95 10.92
CA ASN A 728 -22.50 15.52 11.13
C ASN A 728 -22.47 17.05 11.04
N ASN A 729 -21.54 17.68 11.72
CA ASN A 729 -21.49 19.15 11.80
C ASN A 729 -20.98 19.79 10.52
N ILE A 730 -20.07 19.15 9.78
CA ILE A 730 -19.68 19.58 8.44
C ILE A 730 -20.91 19.66 7.53
N VAL A 731 -21.72 18.62 7.46
CA VAL A 731 -22.92 18.61 6.62
C VAL A 731 -23.97 19.60 7.13
N ALA A 732 -24.20 19.65 8.44
CA ALA A 732 -25.15 20.55 9.09
C ALA A 732 -24.83 22.02 8.77
N ILE A 733 -23.58 22.43 8.94
CA ILE A 733 -23.12 23.80 8.64
C ILE A 733 -23.21 24.07 7.13
N SER A 734 -22.84 23.13 6.29
CA SER A 734 -22.86 23.29 4.84
C SER A 734 -24.27 23.52 4.29
N THR A 735 -25.30 23.05 5.02
CA THR A 735 -26.70 23.23 4.65
C THR A 735 -27.40 24.36 5.40
N THR A 736 -26.65 25.15 6.20
CA THR A 736 -27.20 26.28 6.97
C THR A 736 -26.95 27.61 6.25
N PRO A 737 -27.94 28.49 6.10
CA PRO A 737 -27.76 29.83 5.50
C PRO A 737 -26.74 30.70 6.24
N GLY A 738 -26.01 31.52 5.52
CA GLY A 738 -25.06 32.49 6.10
C GLY A 738 -23.72 31.89 6.57
N THR A 739 -23.47 30.63 6.25
CA THR A 739 -22.24 29.92 6.62
C THR A 739 -21.20 29.85 5.50
N ALA A 740 -21.54 30.33 4.31
CA ALA A 740 -20.66 30.32 3.14
C ALA A 740 -19.42 31.22 3.31
N ASN A 741 -18.34 30.91 2.59
CA ASN A 741 -17.08 31.68 2.53
C ASN A 741 -16.41 31.91 3.89
N LYS A 742 -16.62 30.96 4.82
CA LYS A 742 -15.99 30.99 6.14
C LYS A 742 -15.07 29.78 6.33
N THR A 743 -14.17 29.91 7.28
CA THR A 743 -13.32 28.83 7.79
C THR A 743 -13.79 28.47 9.19
N TYR A 744 -13.77 27.20 9.54
CA TYR A 744 -14.31 26.65 10.78
C TYR A 744 -13.29 25.73 11.45
N HIS A 745 -12.94 26.00 12.71
CA HIS A 745 -12.18 25.08 13.52
C HIS A 745 -13.12 24.04 14.14
N VAL A 746 -13.07 22.80 13.64
CA VAL A 746 -13.88 21.70 14.15
C VAL A 746 -13.14 21.08 15.32
N VAL A 747 -13.23 21.74 16.45
CA VAL A 747 -12.56 21.39 17.71
C VAL A 747 -13.60 21.30 18.83
N ARG A 748 -13.27 20.65 19.91
CA ARG A 748 -14.16 20.56 21.07
C ARG A 748 -14.36 21.91 21.72
N ASP A 749 -15.53 22.09 22.34
CA ASP A 749 -15.85 23.26 23.13
C ASP A 749 -15.03 23.30 24.45
N ASP A 750 -14.69 22.13 24.98
CA ASP A 750 -13.84 21.94 26.15
C ASP A 750 -12.45 21.37 25.77
N TYR A 751 -11.44 21.74 26.50
CA TYR A 751 -10.09 21.24 26.33
C TYR A 751 -9.78 20.19 27.37
N SER A 752 -8.95 19.23 26.99
CA SER A 752 -8.43 18.18 27.86
C SER A 752 -6.93 17.98 27.62
N ASN A 753 -6.26 17.36 28.52
CA ASN A 753 -4.87 16.93 28.37
C ASN A 753 -4.75 15.41 28.46
N MET A 754 -3.55 14.89 28.28
CA MET A 754 -3.33 13.44 28.29
C MET A 754 -3.52 12.84 29.70
N MET A 755 -3.39 13.64 30.78
CA MET A 755 -3.68 13.17 32.14
C MET A 755 -5.17 12.92 32.35
N ASP A 756 -6.03 13.80 31.82
CA ASP A 756 -7.48 13.60 31.86
C ASP A 756 -7.89 12.32 31.14
N ILE A 757 -7.30 12.09 29.97
CA ILE A 757 -7.56 10.89 29.14
C ILE A 757 -7.12 9.62 29.86
N THR A 758 -5.89 9.58 30.41
CA THR A 758 -5.40 8.41 31.16
C THR A 758 -6.20 8.18 32.45
N GLY A 759 -6.65 9.25 33.11
CA GLY A 759 -7.56 9.17 34.26
C GLY A 759 -8.89 8.49 33.91
N LEU A 760 -9.49 8.87 32.79
CA LEU A 760 -10.74 8.24 32.29
C LEU A 760 -10.51 6.79 31.85
N ILE A 761 -9.38 6.47 31.21
CA ILE A 761 -9.01 5.10 30.87
C ILE A 761 -8.83 4.24 32.12
N THR A 762 -8.17 4.77 33.17
CA THR A 762 -8.04 4.10 34.46
C THR A 762 -9.40 3.81 35.07
N LYS A 763 -10.31 4.81 35.05
CA LYS A 763 -11.71 4.65 35.55
C LYS A 763 -12.46 3.56 34.79
N ALA A 764 -12.32 3.52 33.45
CA ALA A 764 -13.03 2.57 32.59
C ALA A 764 -12.49 1.15 32.67
N THR A 765 -11.16 0.98 32.75
CA THR A 765 -10.47 -0.31 32.59
C THR A 765 -9.84 -0.86 33.88
N GLY A 766 -9.66 -0.01 34.92
CA GLY A 766 -8.91 -0.34 36.12
C GLY A 766 -7.37 -0.31 35.90
N ARG A 767 -6.89 -0.02 34.71
CA ARG A 767 -5.46 -0.03 34.40
C ARG A 767 -4.76 1.18 34.99
N GLN A 768 -3.67 0.94 35.72
CA GLN A 768 -2.82 2.01 36.26
C GLN A 768 -1.74 2.38 35.23
N PHE A 769 -1.33 3.64 35.23
CA PHE A 769 -0.28 4.18 34.38
C PHE A 769 0.91 4.66 35.22
N GLU A 770 2.10 4.22 34.87
CA GLU A 770 3.34 4.84 35.28
C GLU A 770 3.47 6.18 34.54
N ARG A 771 3.66 7.29 35.27
CA ARG A 771 3.59 8.64 34.71
C ARG A 771 4.96 9.25 34.54
N PHE A 772 5.17 9.87 33.40
CA PHE A 772 6.42 10.53 33.03
C PHE A 772 6.14 11.96 32.54
N SER A 773 7.06 12.89 32.86
CA SER A 773 7.07 14.18 32.16
C SER A 773 7.25 13.97 30.64
N LEU A 774 6.89 14.95 29.82
CA LEU A 774 7.04 14.78 28.35
C LEU A 774 8.50 14.48 27.93
N PRO A 775 9.53 15.14 28.46
CA PRO A 775 10.93 14.79 28.20
C PRO A 775 11.31 13.37 28.64
N ASP A 776 10.81 12.89 29.81
CA ASP A 776 11.11 11.55 30.33
C ASP A 776 10.26 10.46 29.63
N PHE A 777 9.11 10.81 29.09
CA PHE A 777 8.24 9.89 28.38
C PHE A 777 8.87 9.38 27.08
N VAL A 778 9.65 10.22 26.41
CA VAL A 778 10.27 9.87 25.13
C VAL A 778 11.30 8.75 25.23
N PRO A 779 12.26 8.75 26.17
CA PRO A 779 13.14 7.63 26.40
C PRO A 779 12.37 6.33 26.71
N GLU A 780 11.31 6.42 27.53
CA GLU A 780 10.45 5.27 27.82
C GLU A 780 9.65 4.80 26.63
N LEU A 781 9.19 5.72 25.78
CA LEU A 781 8.55 5.40 24.50
C LEU A 781 9.51 4.59 23.62
N ILE A 782 10.73 5.07 23.42
CA ILE A 782 11.75 4.39 22.61
C ILE A 782 12.08 3.01 23.21
N ARG A 783 12.31 2.95 24.53
CA ARG A 783 12.68 1.72 25.23
C ARG A 783 11.61 0.63 25.16
N ARG A 784 10.32 1.01 25.20
CA ARG A 784 9.19 0.06 25.26
C ARG A 784 8.54 -0.20 23.92
N CYS A 785 8.70 0.70 22.93
CA CYS A 785 8.06 0.54 21.63
C CYS A 785 8.69 -0.62 20.84
N ARG A 786 7.84 -1.51 20.40
CA ARG A 786 8.23 -2.69 19.62
C ARG A 786 7.64 -2.61 18.22
N LYS A 787 8.15 -3.43 17.29
CA LYS A 787 7.68 -3.48 15.90
C LYS A 787 6.18 -3.78 15.79
N GLU A 788 5.65 -4.54 16.73
CA GLU A 788 4.25 -4.96 16.79
C GLU A 788 3.32 -3.84 17.27
N ASP A 789 3.87 -2.80 17.90
CA ASP A 789 3.08 -1.66 18.34
C ASP A 789 2.57 -0.85 17.15
N ILE A 790 1.28 -0.55 17.14
CA ILE A 790 0.69 0.27 16.05
C ILE A 790 1.26 1.69 16.00
N LEU A 791 1.92 2.14 17.07
CA LEU A 791 2.61 3.42 17.16
C LEU A 791 3.96 3.39 16.45
N PHE A 792 4.58 2.21 16.35
CA PHE A 792 5.95 2.04 15.87
C PHE A 792 6.26 2.80 14.56
N PRO A 793 5.40 2.78 13.51
CA PRO A 793 5.66 3.53 12.27
C PRO A 793 5.76 5.05 12.46
N LEU A 794 5.28 5.58 13.58
CA LEU A 794 5.25 7.02 13.89
C LEU A 794 6.22 7.40 15.02
N LEU A 795 7.05 6.46 15.49
CA LEU A 795 7.97 6.68 16.60
C LEU A 795 8.90 7.87 16.31
N ASP A 796 9.52 7.89 15.13
CA ASP A 796 10.45 8.94 14.72
C ASP A 796 9.81 10.32 14.66
N PHE A 797 8.60 10.38 14.10
CA PHE A 797 7.85 11.64 14.06
C PHE A 797 7.60 12.17 15.48
N LEU A 798 7.19 11.31 16.40
CA LEU A 798 6.93 11.72 17.78
C LEU A 798 8.21 12.14 18.51
N VAL A 799 9.27 11.35 18.38
CA VAL A 799 10.58 11.64 19.00
C VAL A 799 11.17 12.95 18.46
N GLY A 800 11.14 13.12 17.13
CA GLY A 800 11.65 14.34 16.49
C GLY A 800 10.82 15.60 16.77
N SER A 801 9.56 15.43 17.18
CA SER A 801 8.63 16.55 17.41
C SER A 801 8.51 16.97 18.88
N VAL A 802 9.23 16.35 19.81
CA VAL A 802 9.05 16.57 21.26
C VAL A 802 9.27 18.02 21.69
N ASP A 803 10.33 18.65 21.22
CA ASP A 803 10.63 20.06 21.56
C ASP A 803 9.52 20.98 21.04
N ASN A 804 9.04 20.72 19.84
CA ASN A 804 7.93 21.48 19.23
C ASN A 804 6.61 21.24 19.99
N ILE A 805 6.34 19.99 20.39
CA ILE A 805 5.16 19.65 21.20
C ILE A 805 5.23 20.37 22.55
N SER A 806 6.38 20.36 23.20
CA SER A 806 6.58 21.06 24.47
C SER A 806 6.34 22.55 24.35
N ALA A 807 6.78 23.18 23.26
CA ALA A 807 6.55 24.60 23.01
C ALA A 807 5.08 24.99 22.80
N MET A 808 4.20 23.99 22.53
CA MET A 808 2.77 24.25 22.26
C MET A 808 1.85 24.03 23.48
N GLU A 809 2.37 24.06 24.70
CA GLU A 809 1.67 23.68 25.94
C GLU A 809 0.31 24.38 26.12
N PHE A 810 0.18 25.64 25.75
CA PHE A 810 -1.03 26.45 25.95
C PHE A 810 -1.76 26.82 24.65
N LYS A 811 -1.48 26.15 23.56
CA LYS A 811 -2.09 26.44 22.26
C LYS A 811 -3.58 26.12 22.24
N ARG A 812 -4.39 27.07 21.83
CA ARG A 812 -5.84 26.92 21.67
C ARG A 812 -6.29 27.34 20.27
N TYR A 813 -7.40 26.77 19.84
CA TYR A 813 -8.08 27.12 18.62
C TYR A 813 -9.39 27.85 18.95
N ASP A 814 -9.57 29.07 18.49
CA ASP A 814 -10.86 29.72 18.52
C ASP A 814 -11.83 28.98 17.60
N SER A 815 -13.01 28.64 18.08
CA SER A 815 -14.06 27.95 17.34
C SER A 815 -15.39 28.66 17.39
N SER A 816 -15.36 29.97 17.65
CA SER A 816 -16.58 30.78 17.86
C SER A 816 -17.51 30.75 16.65
N SER A 817 -16.98 30.87 15.45
CA SER A 817 -17.78 30.82 14.21
C SER A 817 -18.32 29.41 13.96
N TYR A 818 -17.54 28.37 14.27
CA TYR A 818 -17.98 26.97 14.19
C TYR A 818 -19.13 26.69 15.14
N GLN A 819 -18.99 27.08 16.42
CA GLN A 819 -20.03 26.89 17.42
C GLN A 819 -21.33 27.61 17.04
N MET A 820 -21.24 28.88 16.65
CA MET A 820 -22.40 29.64 16.18
C MET A 820 -23.07 29.00 14.96
N ALA A 821 -22.30 28.54 13.99
CA ALA A 821 -22.85 27.91 12.80
C ALA A 821 -23.47 26.54 13.08
N ARG A 822 -22.83 25.75 13.98
CA ARG A 822 -23.36 24.48 14.46
C ARG A 822 -24.69 24.66 15.18
N ASP A 823 -24.73 25.60 16.13
CA ASP A 823 -25.90 25.82 16.99
C ASP A 823 -27.07 26.47 16.23
N ALA A 824 -26.77 27.19 15.15
CA ALA A 824 -27.79 27.72 14.23
C ALA A 824 -28.36 26.65 13.30
N SER A 825 -27.74 25.49 13.17
CA SER A 825 -28.19 24.41 12.30
C SER A 825 -29.22 23.52 13.01
N ALA A 826 -30.26 23.14 12.31
CA ALA A 826 -31.25 22.16 12.80
C ALA A 826 -30.66 20.76 13.04
N TRP A 827 -29.51 20.47 12.46
CA TRP A 827 -28.80 19.19 12.55
C TRP A 827 -27.49 19.27 13.34
N GLY A 828 -27.13 20.45 13.82
CA GLY A 828 -25.91 20.65 14.60
C GLY A 828 -25.92 19.81 15.89
N LYS A 829 -24.78 19.16 16.18
CA LYS A 829 -24.63 18.35 17.38
C LYS A 829 -23.55 18.94 18.27
N PRO A 830 -23.81 19.09 19.57
CA PRO A 830 -22.78 19.44 20.53
C PRO A 830 -21.77 18.31 20.69
N ASP A 831 -20.62 18.62 21.28
CA ASP A 831 -19.64 17.60 21.59
C ASP A 831 -20.16 16.63 22.66
N PRO A 832 -19.91 15.32 22.52
CA PRO A 832 -20.17 14.38 23.60
C PRO A 832 -19.22 14.63 24.76
N SER A 833 -19.51 14.08 25.93
CA SER A 833 -18.61 14.17 27.06
C SER A 833 -17.22 13.58 26.71
N LEU A 834 -16.16 14.06 27.36
CA LEU A 834 -14.82 13.49 27.18
C LEU A 834 -14.81 11.98 27.53
N GLU A 835 -15.59 11.60 28.56
CA GLU A 835 -15.75 10.20 28.98
C GLU A 835 -16.36 9.34 27.87
N ASP A 836 -17.40 9.81 27.17
CA ASP A 836 -18.01 9.10 26.03
C ASP A 836 -17.02 9.00 24.85
N THR A 837 -16.25 10.04 24.59
CA THR A 837 -15.22 10.05 23.55
C THR A 837 -14.12 9.02 23.84
N VAL A 838 -13.60 8.99 25.06
CA VAL A 838 -12.57 8.02 25.51
C VAL A 838 -13.14 6.60 25.45
N ASN A 839 -14.38 6.40 25.91
CA ASN A 839 -15.05 5.10 25.80
C ASN A 839 -15.22 4.64 24.34
N GLY A 840 -15.52 5.56 23.42
CA GLY A 840 -15.57 5.27 22.00
C GLY A 840 -14.21 4.80 21.46
N ILE A 841 -13.13 5.48 21.84
CA ILE A 841 -11.75 5.09 21.48
C ILE A 841 -11.42 3.68 22.02
N LEU A 842 -11.72 3.42 23.29
CA LEU A 842 -11.49 2.11 23.91
C LEU A 842 -12.31 1.00 23.21
N LYS A 843 -13.61 1.20 22.96
CA LYS A 843 -14.45 0.25 22.22
C LYS A 843 -13.88 -0.07 20.85
N PHE A 844 -13.41 0.95 20.13
CA PHE A 844 -12.77 0.78 18.83
C PHE A 844 -11.50 -0.09 18.92
N MET A 845 -10.60 0.24 19.86
CA MET A 845 -9.34 -0.50 20.04
C MET A 845 -9.58 -1.96 20.44
N TYR A 846 -10.58 -2.25 21.29
CA TYR A 846 -10.96 -3.62 21.63
C TYR A 846 -11.53 -4.38 20.42
N ARG A 847 -12.43 -3.77 19.65
CA ARG A 847 -13.01 -4.40 18.46
C ARG A 847 -11.96 -4.74 17.40
N LYS A 848 -10.91 -3.95 17.32
CA LYS A 848 -9.79 -4.15 16.39
C LYS A 848 -8.68 -5.05 16.94
N GLY A 849 -8.81 -5.51 18.18
CA GLY A 849 -7.78 -6.36 18.83
C GLY A 849 -6.46 -5.64 19.14
N ILE A 850 -6.45 -4.29 19.11
CA ILE A 850 -5.25 -3.47 19.34
C ILE A 850 -4.85 -3.47 20.81
N ILE A 851 -5.82 -3.49 21.71
CA ILE A 851 -5.62 -3.65 23.14
C ILE A 851 -6.31 -4.92 23.60
N SER A 852 -5.62 -5.70 24.44
CA SER A 852 -6.20 -6.86 25.09
C SER A 852 -6.73 -6.49 26.46
N VAL A 853 -7.89 -7.02 26.82
CA VAL A 853 -8.27 -7.15 28.22
C VAL A 853 -7.35 -8.22 28.78
N ALA A 854 -6.26 -7.83 29.46
CA ALA A 854 -5.51 -8.80 30.23
C ALA A 854 -6.49 -9.42 31.23
N ALA A 855 -6.83 -10.68 31.00
CA ALA A 855 -7.53 -11.52 31.97
C ALA A 855 -6.58 -11.78 33.12
N ARG A 856 -6.22 -10.73 33.84
CA ARG A 856 -5.74 -10.88 35.23
C ARG A 856 -6.99 -11.03 36.06
N GLU A 857 -7.14 -12.25 36.53
CA GLU A 857 -8.06 -12.72 37.58
C GLU A 857 -8.89 -11.60 38.23
N ALA A 858 -10.16 -11.54 37.86
CA ALA A 858 -11.15 -10.65 38.43
C ALA A 858 -11.33 -10.91 39.94
N LYS A 859 -10.38 -10.46 40.74
CA LYS A 859 -10.50 -10.32 42.18
C LYS A 859 -10.64 -8.88 42.62
N THR A 860 -10.97 -7.94 41.74
CA THR A 860 -11.33 -6.59 42.17
C THR A 860 -12.57 -6.09 41.40
N LYS A 861 -13.54 -5.63 42.18
CA LYS A 861 -14.89 -5.17 41.85
C LYS A 861 -14.96 -3.86 41.05
N ALA A 862 -14.11 -3.61 40.05
CA ALA A 862 -13.96 -2.26 39.50
C ALA A 862 -14.08 -2.16 37.95
N VAL A 863 -14.74 -3.09 37.26
CA VAL A 863 -15.11 -2.88 35.84
C VAL A 863 -16.58 -2.47 35.80
N SER A 864 -16.86 -1.32 35.17
CA SER A 864 -18.24 -0.81 35.06
C SER A 864 -19.18 -1.89 34.49
N PRO A 865 -20.36 -2.11 35.09
CA PRO A 865 -21.35 -3.09 34.60
C PRO A 865 -21.80 -2.85 33.16
N LEU A 866 -21.77 -1.62 32.69
CA LEU A 866 -22.08 -1.24 31.29
C LEU A 866 -21.07 -1.81 30.31
N PHE A 867 -19.79 -1.81 30.67
CA PHE A 867 -18.71 -2.30 29.81
C PHE A 867 -18.73 -3.83 29.66
N LYS A 868 -19.14 -4.54 30.70
CA LYS A 868 -19.31 -6.01 30.69
C LYS A 868 -20.50 -6.47 29.85
N ARG A 869 -21.59 -5.71 29.86
CA ARG A 869 -22.81 -6.06 29.10
C ARG A 869 -22.67 -5.88 27.59
N GLU A 870 -21.90 -4.89 27.14
CA GLU A 870 -21.72 -4.61 25.71
C GLU A 870 -20.64 -5.48 25.03
N LEU A 871 -19.75 -6.10 25.80
CA LEU A 871 -18.69 -6.96 25.28
C LEU A 871 -19.00 -8.47 25.37
N ASN A 872 -20.16 -8.87 25.88
CA ASN A 872 -20.53 -10.28 26.13
C ASN A 872 -19.48 -11.05 26.98
N ILE A 873 -18.87 -10.43 28.02
CA ILE A 873 -17.93 -11.04 28.95
C ILE A 873 -18.67 -11.39 30.25
#